data_de27c71ceaee502aa4aaac0eab9348cd
#
_entry.id   de27c71ceaee502aa4aaac0eab9348cd
#
_cell.length_a   1.000
_cell.length_b   1.000
_cell.length_c   1.000
_cell.angle_alpha   90.00
_cell.angle_beta   90.00
_cell.angle_gamma   90.00
#
_symmetry.space_group_name_H-M   'P 1'
#
loop_
_entity.id
_entity.type
_entity.pdbx_description
1 polymer ?
#
loop_
_entity_poly.entity_id
_entity_poly.type
_entity_poly.pdbx_seq_one_letter_code
_entity_poly.pdbx_strand_id
1 'polypeptide(L)'
;MSSVLKPLLLQSFRTGGLYLLIIALSLAISATTALKFSNTQVQNAVSLQAAEMLGADLVLSDNDPIQSNWVQKAQQLHLKQTPVTLFGSMAHTQDQFVMVNVKAVDEHFPLRGKLEIQPRAKSIQQGEVWLSPRAIDLLKVKVGDQVAIADGKFKVTGIIEHDSNQELGFSGFSPTVIIHQADIAKTNAIQVGSRIDYRLLMAGEPKQVETFKTLFKQQTKHESDPKVDQNRGQQADNSEQSSLKLRDASQSNTRLMKPIENLDTFLQLANLLTILLCGIAIALTSQRYVQQNQDHIALMRCLGASKQQILVAYMILLAIVSALSIVIGSLIGIALGYGLLQLMLQLIPQLQLSFAIADLLMALPIAIFTSVMVLIGFILPSIWELLNTPPIRVIRQQERSRKSYMMMFSVGIASLVIFSLVLSDNLKLSLLVLSAILVLCLALFIVIWFVLKAIKQLKHPLSAYVRIPHQTALQITALALGLSLITVLSVLRTDLLERWQQQLPEGTPNQFVYGLPPFDMPQFKQQLEQNNWQSTPLYPNIRGRLIAKNGQAFSTELIQQNNSLRRELNLTQAELYPKDNLITQGNPKFTQVGQVSVEEKLATELGIKVGDQLSFSLPEGSLDAKVINLRSVEWESFSPNFF
;
A
#
# COMPACT_ATOMS: atom_id res chain seq x y z
N MET A 1 -13.29 49.84 19.22
CA MET A 1 -13.00 48.41 19.13
C MET A 1 -12.48 47.82 20.44
N SER A 2 -11.57 48.46 21.14
CA SER A 2 -11.05 47.97 22.44
C SER A 2 -12.09 47.89 23.55
N SER A 3 -13.13 48.72 23.54
CA SER A 3 -14.19 48.74 24.56
C SER A 3 -15.14 47.53 24.55
N VAL A 4 -15.29 46.84 23.42
CA VAL A 4 -16.13 45.64 23.30
C VAL A 4 -15.28 44.36 23.42
N LEU A 5 -14.06 44.38 22.88
CA LEU A 5 -13.17 43.21 22.86
C LEU A 5 -12.68 42.79 24.25
N LYS A 6 -12.27 43.77 25.08
CA LYS A 6 -11.70 43.52 26.41
C LYS A 6 -12.69 42.88 27.41
N PRO A 7 -13.94 43.37 27.55
CA PRO A 7 -14.93 42.74 28.40
C PRO A 7 -15.37 41.35 27.84
N LEU A 8 -15.45 41.20 26.50
CA LEU A 8 -15.82 39.96 25.85
C LEU A 8 -14.78 38.87 26.07
N LEU A 9 -13.48 39.17 25.95
CA LEU A 9 -12.37 38.29 26.29
C LEU A 9 -12.42 37.83 27.75
N LEU A 10 -12.46 38.81 28.70
CA LEU A 10 -12.46 38.51 30.12
C LEU A 10 -13.64 37.63 30.55
N GLN A 11 -14.81 37.86 29.98
CA GLN A 11 -16.03 37.15 30.33
C GLN A 11 -16.09 35.77 29.68
N SER A 12 -15.63 35.62 28.42
CA SER A 12 -15.56 34.34 27.72
C SER A 12 -14.59 33.37 28.41
N PHE A 13 -13.51 33.87 28.99
CA PHE A 13 -12.63 33.06 29.85
C PHE A 13 -13.27 32.66 31.18
N ARG A 14 -14.19 33.44 31.73
CA ARG A 14 -14.91 33.11 32.98
C ARG A 14 -16.03 32.10 32.81
N THR A 15 -16.65 32.01 31.65
CA THR A 15 -17.85 31.16 31.42
C THR A 15 -17.55 29.69 31.14
N GLY A 16 -16.28 29.25 31.11
CA GLY A 16 -15.88 27.85 30.89
C GLY A 16 -16.12 27.32 29.47
N GLY A 17 -17.02 27.94 28.68
CA GLY A 17 -17.34 27.50 27.33
C GLY A 17 -16.18 27.63 26.34
N LEU A 18 -15.34 28.67 26.54
CA LEU A 18 -14.15 28.91 25.73
C LEU A 18 -13.08 27.80 25.95
N TYR A 19 -12.89 27.36 27.19
CA TYR A 19 -11.95 26.28 27.51
C TYR A 19 -12.36 24.98 26.85
N LEU A 20 -13.66 24.64 26.88
CA LEU A 20 -14.18 23.45 26.20
C LEU A 20 -13.92 23.52 24.69
N LEU A 21 -14.06 24.71 24.09
CA LEU A 21 -13.80 24.91 22.67
C LEU A 21 -12.31 24.76 22.34
N ILE A 22 -11.42 25.34 23.17
CA ILE A 22 -9.96 25.17 23.02
C ILE A 22 -9.58 23.71 23.13
N ILE A 23 -10.08 23.00 24.14
CA ILE A 23 -9.79 21.57 24.35
C ILE A 23 -10.31 20.74 23.18
N ALA A 24 -11.55 20.95 22.73
CA ALA A 24 -12.11 20.19 21.61
C ALA A 24 -11.34 20.46 20.31
N LEU A 25 -10.98 21.70 20.04
CA LEU A 25 -10.21 22.08 18.85
C LEU A 25 -8.77 21.56 18.93
N SER A 26 -8.12 21.66 20.09
CA SER A 26 -6.76 21.10 20.30
C SER A 26 -6.75 19.59 20.18
N LEU A 27 -7.76 18.90 20.69
CA LEU A 27 -7.92 17.43 20.53
C LEU A 27 -8.11 17.04 19.06
N ALA A 28 -8.94 17.78 18.32
CA ALA A 28 -9.15 17.52 16.91
C ALA A 28 -7.86 17.72 16.09
N ILE A 29 -7.16 18.82 16.34
CA ILE A 29 -5.88 19.11 15.69
C ILE A 29 -4.84 18.05 16.08
N SER A 30 -4.76 17.66 17.35
CA SER A 30 -3.79 16.66 17.80
C SER A 30 -4.05 15.28 17.16
N ALA A 31 -5.31 14.86 17.10
CA ALA A 31 -5.67 13.60 16.49
C ALA A 31 -5.38 13.54 14.98
N THR A 32 -5.81 14.58 14.23
CA THR A 32 -5.55 14.66 12.79
C THR A 32 -4.06 14.80 12.47
N THR A 33 -3.33 15.59 13.25
CA THR A 33 -1.87 15.77 13.09
C THR A 33 -1.13 14.48 13.42
N ALA A 34 -1.46 13.81 14.53
CA ALA A 34 -0.82 12.56 14.93
C ALA A 34 -0.99 11.45 13.88
N LEU A 35 -2.23 11.26 13.39
CA LEU A 35 -2.53 10.24 12.40
C LEU A 35 -1.88 10.53 11.04
N LYS A 36 -1.98 11.76 10.54
CA LYS A 36 -1.36 12.11 9.24
C LYS A 36 0.16 12.05 9.32
N PHE A 37 0.76 12.55 10.42
CA PHE A 37 2.20 12.43 10.66
C PHE A 37 2.64 10.96 10.70
N SER A 38 1.96 10.13 11.49
CA SER A 38 2.26 8.70 11.57
C SER A 38 2.11 8.01 10.22
N ASN A 39 1.00 8.27 9.50
CA ASN A 39 0.75 7.69 8.18
C ASN A 39 1.84 8.08 7.17
N THR A 40 2.21 9.37 7.11
CA THR A 40 3.26 9.84 6.18
C THR A 40 4.60 9.18 6.50
N GLN A 41 4.96 9.05 7.78
CA GLN A 41 6.22 8.39 8.18
C GLN A 41 6.22 6.89 7.84
N VAL A 42 5.10 6.20 8.05
CA VAL A 42 4.97 4.79 7.65
C VAL A 42 5.09 4.63 6.14
N GLN A 43 4.41 5.46 5.35
CA GLN A 43 4.50 5.42 3.89
C GLN A 43 5.93 5.70 3.40
N ASN A 44 6.63 6.68 3.99
CA ASN A 44 8.01 6.99 3.67
C ASN A 44 8.95 5.82 4.01
N ALA A 45 8.78 5.21 5.19
CA ALA A 45 9.59 4.07 5.61
C ALA A 45 9.38 2.84 4.72
N VAL A 46 8.13 2.57 4.35
CA VAL A 46 7.77 1.50 3.43
C VAL A 46 8.34 1.74 2.03
N SER A 47 8.21 2.97 1.52
CA SER A 47 8.77 3.35 0.23
C SER A 47 10.29 3.22 0.21
N LEU A 48 10.95 3.62 1.29
CA LEU A 48 12.40 3.48 1.44
C LEU A 48 12.82 2.01 1.48
N GLN A 49 12.13 1.18 2.26
CA GLN A 49 12.40 -0.26 2.32
C GLN A 49 12.17 -0.94 0.98
N ALA A 50 11.11 -0.57 0.26
CA ALA A 50 10.87 -1.06 -1.10
C ALA A 50 11.97 -0.63 -2.07
N ALA A 51 12.47 0.60 -1.97
CA ALA A 51 13.60 1.07 -2.76
C ALA A 51 14.89 0.33 -2.43
N GLU A 52 15.13 0.01 -1.16
CA GLU A 52 16.26 -0.82 -0.72
C GLU A 52 16.18 -2.25 -1.28
N MET A 53 14.98 -2.86 -1.25
CA MET A 53 14.75 -4.19 -1.83
C MET A 53 14.92 -4.20 -3.36
N LEU A 54 14.57 -3.13 -4.04
CA LEU A 54 14.80 -2.99 -5.47
C LEU A 54 16.23 -2.59 -5.84
N GLY A 55 17.02 -2.11 -4.85
CA GLY A 55 18.34 -1.53 -5.05
C GLY A 55 18.30 -0.14 -5.69
N ALA A 56 17.12 0.44 -5.91
CA ALA A 56 16.90 1.73 -6.58
C ALA A 56 15.47 2.27 -6.34
N ASP A 57 15.21 3.53 -6.69
CA ASP A 57 13.86 4.11 -6.67
C ASP A 57 13.00 3.62 -7.86
N LEU A 58 13.65 3.44 -9.03
CA LEU A 58 13.05 2.90 -10.25
C LEU A 58 13.97 1.84 -10.86
N VAL A 59 13.38 0.80 -11.41
CA VAL A 59 14.06 -0.25 -12.17
C VAL A 59 13.38 -0.42 -13.53
N LEU A 60 14.09 -0.10 -14.59
CA LEU A 60 13.68 -0.41 -15.95
C LEU A 60 14.28 -1.76 -16.32
N SER A 61 13.45 -2.74 -16.66
CA SER A 61 13.88 -4.11 -16.98
C SER A 61 13.38 -4.56 -18.34
N ASP A 62 14.24 -5.26 -19.08
CA ASP A 62 13.96 -5.88 -20.36
C ASP A 62 14.71 -7.20 -20.50
N ASN A 63 14.25 -8.08 -21.39
CA ASN A 63 14.98 -9.28 -21.78
C ASN A 63 16.10 -8.99 -22.80
N ASP A 64 16.04 -7.82 -23.44
CA ASP A 64 17.05 -7.29 -24.36
C ASP A 64 17.84 -6.14 -23.73
N PRO A 65 19.05 -5.81 -24.21
CA PRO A 65 19.82 -4.70 -23.68
C PRO A 65 19.02 -3.39 -23.71
N ILE A 66 19.00 -2.69 -22.57
CA ILE A 66 18.27 -1.43 -22.44
C ILE A 66 18.76 -0.42 -23.48
N GLN A 67 17.82 0.13 -24.26
CA GLN A 67 18.12 1.09 -25.31
C GLN A 67 18.79 2.36 -24.74
N SER A 68 19.78 2.86 -25.44
CA SER A 68 20.57 4.04 -25.03
C SER A 68 19.73 5.32 -24.87
N ASN A 69 18.58 5.42 -25.55
CA ASN A 69 17.64 6.54 -25.40
C ASN A 69 17.11 6.67 -23.94
N TRP A 70 16.85 5.55 -23.26
CA TRP A 70 16.39 5.55 -21.87
C TRP A 70 17.50 5.95 -20.90
N VAL A 71 18.72 5.48 -21.17
CA VAL A 71 19.92 5.87 -20.40
C VAL A 71 20.15 7.39 -20.51
N GLN A 72 20.08 7.95 -21.73
CA GLN A 72 20.23 9.39 -21.94
C GLN A 72 19.13 10.21 -21.26
N LYS A 73 17.87 9.75 -21.28
CA LYS A 73 16.77 10.43 -20.57
C LYS A 73 16.97 10.44 -19.07
N ALA A 74 17.42 9.33 -18.49
CA ALA A 74 17.75 9.27 -17.07
C ALA A 74 18.88 10.25 -16.72
N GLN A 75 19.90 10.39 -17.57
CA GLN A 75 20.97 11.38 -17.42
C GLN A 75 20.48 12.81 -17.52
N GLN A 76 19.61 13.13 -18.49
CA GLN A 76 19.03 14.47 -18.65
C GLN A 76 18.22 14.90 -17.43
N LEU A 77 17.58 13.95 -16.74
CA LEU A 77 16.85 14.18 -15.49
C LEU A 77 17.75 14.13 -14.25
N HIS A 78 19.09 14.03 -14.43
CA HIS A 78 20.07 13.95 -13.33
C HIS A 78 19.81 12.78 -12.36
N LEU A 79 19.23 11.67 -12.85
CA LEU A 79 19.07 10.46 -12.07
C LEU A 79 20.42 9.73 -11.99
N LYS A 80 20.79 9.29 -10.79
CA LYS A 80 21.89 8.32 -10.64
C LYS A 80 21.44 7.01 -11.26
N GLN A 81 22.32 6.36 -12.01
CA GLN A 81 21.97 5.14 -12.72
C GLN A 81 23.10 4.11 -12.65
N THR A 82 22.75 2.83 -12.64
CA THR A 82 23.66 1.70 -12.70
C THR A 82 23.01 0.55 -13.48
N PRO A 83 23.72 -0.05 -14.45
CA PRO A 83 23.25 -1.24 -15.12
C PRO A 83 23.45 -2.48 -14.24
N VAL A 84 22.49 -3.39 -14.27
CA VAL A 84 22.57 -4.71 -13.62
C VAL A 84 22.08 -5.75 -14.62
N THR A 85 22.84 -6.82 -14.80
CA THR A 85 22.43 -7.93 -15.66
C THR A 85 22.32 -9.21 -14.83
N LEU A 86 21.18 -9.86 -14.94
CA LEU A 86 20.87 -11.10 -14.21
C LEU A 86 20.70 -12.25 -15.20
N PHE A 87 21.38 -13.36 -14.94
CA PHE A 87 21.25 -14.59 -15.74
C PHE A 87 21.59 -15.82 -14.91
N GLY A 88 20.99 -16.95 -15.27
CA GLY A 88 21.35 -18.25 -14.69
C GLY A 88 22.57 -18.82 -15.41
N SER A 89 23.52 -19.39 -14.63
CA SER A 89 24.70 -20.07 -15.18
C SER A 89 25.15 -21.21 -14.26
N MET A 90 26.08 -22.01 -14.76
CA MET A 90 26.76 -23.04 -13.94
C MET A 90 28.07 -22.46 -13.39
N ALA A 91 28.18 -22.46 -12.06
CA ALA A 91 29.45 -22.26 -11.40
C ALA A 91 30.09 -23.63 -11.12
N HIS A 92 31.38 -23.77 -11.36
CA HIS A 92 32.04 -25.05 -11.13
C HIS A 92 33.49 -24.90 -10.62
N THR A 93 33.90 -25.91 -9.90
CA THR A 93 35.29 -26.21 -9.54
C THR A 93 35.71 -27.48 -10.23
N GLN A 94 36.87 -28.08 -9.85
CA GLN A 94 37.27 -29.39 -10.42
C GLN A 94 36.27 -30.50 -10.10
N ASP A 95 35.65 -30.47 -8.89
CA ASP A 95 34.83 -31.57 -8.37
C ASP A 95 33.34 -31.22 -8.17
N GLN A 96 32.96 -29.96 -8.25
CA GLN A 96 31.61 -29.50 -7.93
C GLN A 96 31.01 -28.65 -9.05
N PHE A 97 29.73 -28.90 -9.37
CA PHE A 97 28.94 -28.14 -10.33
C PHE A 97 27.67 -27.64 -9.65
N VAL A 98 27.45 -26.33 -9.66
CA VAL A 98 26.31 -25.69 -8.97
C VAL A 98 25.63 -24.70 -9.91
N MET A 99 24.32 -24.82 -10.07
CA MET A 99 23.53 -23.81 -10.77
C MET A 99 23.40 -22.55 -9.90
N VAL A 100 23.80 -21.42 -10.41
CA VAL A 100 23.85 -20.15 -9.70
C VAL A 100 23.10 -19.05 -10.46
N ASN A 101 22.59 -18.08 -9.73
CA ASN A 101 22.11 -16.82 -10.27
C ASN A 101 23.29 -15.83 -10.30
N VAL A 102 23.72 -15.46 -11.48
CA VAL A 102 24.78 -14.47 -11.66
C VAL A 102 24.15 -13.08 -11.74
N LYS A 103 24.61 -12.20 -10.87
CA LYS A 103 24.28 -10.77 -10.84
C LYS A 103 25.53 -10.00 -11.24
N ALA A 104 25.56 -9.47 -12.45
CA ALA A 104 26.65 -8.62 -12.92
C ALA A 104 26.32 -7.16 -12.60
N VAL A 105 27.22 -6.50 -11.88
CA VAL A 105 27.05 -5.14 -11.35
C VAL A 105 28.26 -4.26 -11.69
N ASP A 106 28.06 -2.94 -11.65
CA ASP A 106 29.17 -1.97 -11.69
C ASP A 106 29.54 -1.45 -10.28
N GLU A 107 30.47 -0.53 -10.23
CA GLU A 107 31.00 0.06 -9.00
C GLU A 107 29.99 0.91 -8.21
N HIS A 108 28.85 1.30 -8.83
CA HIS A 108 27.83 2.15 -8.22
C HIS A 108 26.67 1.36 -7.61
N PHE A 109 26.67 0.05 -7.76
CA PHE A 109 25.64 -0.81 -7.17
C PHE A 109 25.87 -1.07 -5.69
N PRO A 110 24.81 -1.06 -4.84
CA PRO A 110 23.44 -0.65 -5.11
C PRO A 110 23.24 0.87 -4.97
N LEU A 111 22.26 1.45 -5.69
CA LEU A 111 21.92 2.87 -5.54
C LEU A 111 21.10 3.17 -4.28
N ARG A 112 20.37 2.17 -3.79
CA ARG A 112 19.61 2.17 -2.53
C ARG A 112 19.86 0.85 -1.80
N GLY A 113 19.81 0.90 -0.47
CA GLY A 113 20.10 -0.26 0.37
C GLY A 113 21.59 -0.49 0.61
N LYS A 114 21.92 -1.70 1.08
CA LYS A 114 23.26 -2.08 1.50
C LYS A 114 23.67 -3.41 0.90
N LEU A 115 24.92 -3.50 0.49
CA LEU A 115 25.59 -4.73 0.12
C LEU A 115 26.80 -4.89 1.05
N GLU A 116 26.76 -5.89 1.93
CA GLU A 116 27.83 -6.14 2.91
C GLU A 116 28.60 -7.38 2.49
N ILE A 117 29.91 -7.21 2.34
CA ILE A 117 30.83 -8.24 1.85
C ILE A 117 31.93 -8.47 2.90
N GLN A 118 32.31 -9.71 3.14
CA GLN A 118 33.40 -10.11 4.01
C GLN A 118 34.51 -10.82 3.19
N PRO A 119 35.80 -10.35 3.20
CA PRO A 119 36.29 -9.11 3.82
C PRO A 119 35.71 -7.85 3.17
N ARG A 120 35.65 -6.75 3.92
CA ARG A 120 35.04 -5.49 3.46
C ARG A 120 35.62 -5.03 2.14
N ALA A 121 34.79 -4.96 1.10
CA ALA A 121 35.09 -4.39 -0.20
C ALA A 121 34.10 -3.30 -0.56
N LYS A 122 34.53 -2.22 -1.24
CA LYS A 122 33.65 -1.14 -1.67
C LYS A 122 32.96 -1.43 -3.01
N SER A 123 33.67 -2.05 -3.92
CA SER A 123 33.20 -2.41 -5.26
C SER A 123 33.92 -3.66 -5.74
N ILE A 124 33.28 -4.42 -6.61
CA ILE A 124 33.87 -5.60 -7.24
C ILE A 124 34.79 -5.17 -8.38
N GLN A 125 35.96 -5.82 -8.49
CA GLN A 125 36.89 -5.56 -9.59
C GLN A 125 36.74 -6.60 -10.71
N GLN A 126 37.24 -6.29 -11.88
CA GLN A 126 37.25 -7.24 -13.00
C GLN A 126 38.06 -8.49 -12.66
N GLY A 127 37.50 -9.67 -12.96
CA GLY A 127 38.11 -10.96 -12.67
C GLY A 127 37.87 -11.47 -11.23
N GLU A 128 37.13 -10.73 -10.43
CA GLU A 128 36.73 -11.11 -9.09
C GLU A 128 35.29 -11.65 -9.04
N VAL A 129 35.00 -12.43 -8.03
CA VAL A 129 33.66 -12.93 -7.75
C VAL A 129 33.37 -12.89 -6.26
N TRP A 130 32.16 -12.47 -5.91
CA TRP A 130 31.60 -12.57 -4.58
C TRP A 130 30.53 -13.65 -4.56
N LEU A 131 30.58 -14.53 -3.60
CA LEU A 131 29.70 -15.69 -3.48
C LEU A 131 28.79 -15.56 -2.27
N SER A 132 27.54 -15.96 -2.39
CA SER A 132 26.68 -16.16 -1.22
C SER A 132 27.21 -17.30 -0.36
N PRO A 133 26.94 -17.33 0.97
CA PRO A 133 27.38 -18.42 1.86
C PRO A 133 27.01 -19.79 1.31
N ARG A 134 25.79 -19.91 0.78
CA ARG A 134 25.29 -21.16 0.15
C ARG A 134 26.10 -21.57 -1.08
N ALA A 135 26.56 -20.60 -1.90
CA ALA A 135 27.42 -20.90 -3.04
C ALA A 135 28.79 -21.44 -2.59
N ILE A 136 29.34 -20.86 -1.54
CA ILE A 136 30.61 -21.31 -0.93
C ILE A 136 30.51 -22.74 -0.42
N ASP A 137 29.45 -23.06 0.33
CA ASP A 137 29.23 -24.38 0.89
C ASP A 137 29.03 -25.45 -0.18
N LEU A 138 28.28 -25.15 -1.24
CA LEU A 138 28.01 -26.09 -2.34
C LEU A 138 29.22 -26.29 -3.25
N LEU A 139 30.00 -25.24 -3.54
CA LEU A 139 31.20 -25.30 -4.36
C LEU A 139 32.43 -25.78 -3.57
N LYS A 140 32.32 -25.83 -2.22
CA LYS A 140 33.40 -26.18 -1.29
C LYS A 140 34.68 -25.35 -1.45
N VAL A 141 34.49 -24.03 -1.68
CA VAL A 141 35.58 -23.07 -1.91
C VAL A 141 35.75 -22.12 -0.73
N LYS A 142 36.91 -21.46 -0.69
CA LYS A 142 37.22 -20.42 0.30
C LYS A 142 37.61 -19.13 -0.41
N VAL A 143 37.60 -18.01 0.34
CA VAL A 143 38.12 -16.74 -0.16
C VAL A 143 39.58 -16.91 -0.55
N GLY A 144 39.94 -16.56 -1.77
CA GLY A 144 41.25 -16.75 -2.40
C GLY A 144 41.26 -17.81 -3.49
N ASP A 145 40.32 -18.75 -3.50
CA ASP A 145 40.24 -19.83 -4.50
C ASP A 145 39.74 -19.31 -5.85
N GLN A 146 39.86 -20.14 -6.87
CA GLN A 146 39.31 -19.88 -8.21
C GLN A 146 38.03 -20.67 -8.46
N VAL A 147 37.04 -20.02 -9.03
CA VAL A 147 35.77 -20.61 -9.48
C VAL A 147 35.55 -20.26 -10.94
N ALA A 148 35.12 -21.21 -11.73
CA ALA A 148 34.66 -20.96 -13.08
C ALA A 148 33.15 -20.70 -13.11
N ILE A 149 32.72 -19.70 -13.88
CA ILE A 149 31.31 -19.43 -14.20
C ILE A 149 31.17 -19.57 -15.71
N ALA A 150 30.49 -20.62 -16.15
CA ALA A 150 30.55 -21.09 -17.54
C ALA A 150 32.02 -21.18 -17.98
N ASP A 151 32.45 -20.44 -19.02
CA ASP A 151 33.82 -20.49 -19.54
C ASP A 151 34.79 -19.54 -18.79
N GLY A 152 34.26 -18.58 -18.00
CA GLY A 152 35.07 -17.56 -17.31
C GLY A 152 35.62 -18.03 -15.97
N LYS A 153 36.91 -17.77 -15.71
CA LYS A 153 37.55 -18.05 -14.41
C LYS A 153 37.66 -16.78 -13.59
N PHE A 154 37.26 -16.88 -12.31
CA PHE A 154 37.19 -15.77 -11.38
C PHE A 154 37.86 -16.12 -10.05
N LYS A 155 38.46 -15.14 -9.40
CA LYS A 155 39.01 -15.28 -8.06
C LYS A 155 37.93 -14.93 -7.03
N VAL A 156 37.69 -15.79 -6.07
CA VAL A 156 36.79 -15.53 -4.94
C VAL A 156 37.44 -14.53 -4.00
N THR A 157 36.91 -13.31 -3.96
CA THR A 157 37.46 -12.22 -3.12
C THR A 157 36.55 -11.82 -1.97
N GLY A 158 35.28 -12.28 -1.94
CA GLY A 158 34.37 -11.95 -0.87
C GLY A 158 33.18 -12.88 -0.72
N ILE A 159 32.61 -12.84 0.47
CA ILE A 159 31.37 -13.53 0.86
C ILE A 159 30.30 -12.47 1.02
N ILE A 160 29.12 -12.68 0.44
CA ILE A 160 27.98 -11.79 0.55
C ILE A 160 27.30 -12.07 1.91
N GLU A 161 27.52 -11.19 2.90
CA GLU A 161 26.84 -11.31 4.20
C GLU A 161 25.41 -10.80 4.15
N HIS A 162 25.20 -9.66 3.49
CA HIS A 162 23.89 -9.05 3.33
C HIS A 162 23.78 -8.38 1.97
N ASP A 163 22.69 -8.68 1.25
CA ASP A 163 22.29 -7.99 0.02
C ASP A 163 20.83 -7.56 0.20
N SER A 164 20.59 -6.24 0.30
CA SER A 164 19.21 -5.70 0.38
C SER A 164 18.41 -5.99 -0.87
N ASN A 165 19.07 -6.07 -2.03
CA ASN A 165 18.46 -6.36 -3.32
C ASN A 165 18.45 -7.87 -3.60
N GLN A 166 17.66 -8.61 -2.83
CA GLN A 166 17.49 -10.05 -3.03
C GLN A 166 16.46 -10.35 -4.11
N GLU A 167 16.77 -11.35 -4.93
CA GLU A 167 15.81 -11.89 -5.89
C GLU A 167 14.73 -12.68 -5.15
N LEU A 168 13.47 -12.29 -5.38
CA LEU A 168 12.31 -12.94 -4.80
C LEU A 168 11.74 -14.00 -5.75
N GLY A 169 11.20 -15.08 -5.19
CA GLY A 169 10.61 -16.17 -5.94
C GLY A 169 11.57 -17.33 -6.22
N PHE A 170 11.28 -18.13 -7.23
CA PHE A 170 12.06 -19.35 -7.53
C PHE A 170 13.51 -19.09 -7.89
N SER A 171 13.83 -17.92 -8.48
CA SER A 171 15.22 -17.51 -8.71
C SER A 171 16.01 -17.28 -7.43
N GLY A 172 15.35 -16.89 -6.33
CA GLY A 172 15.97 -16.74 -5.01
C GLY A 172 16.44 -18.05 -4.37
N PHE A 173 16.00 -19.20 -4.87
CA PHE A 173 16.45 -20.51 -4.37
C PHE A 173 17.84 -20.93 -4.90
N SER A 174 18.27 -20.42 -6.04
CA SER A 174 19.63 -20.66 -6.54
C SER A 174 20.63 -19.75 -5.82
N PRO A 175 21.83 -20.23 -5.48
CA PRO A 175 22.85 -19.41 -4.84
C PRO A 175 23.20 -18.19 -5.71
N THR A 176 23.32 -17.02 -5.09
CA THR A 176 23.68 -15.78 -5.78
C THR A 176 25.19 -15.65 -5.88
N VAL A 177 25.63 -15.22 -7.04
CA VAL A 177 27.02 -14.92 -7.37
C VAL A 177 27.08 -13.54 -7.98
N ILE A 178 27.96 -12.67 -7.50
CA ILE A 178 28.15 -11.31 -8.02
C ILE A 178 29.46 -11.22 -8.79
N ILE A 179 29.42 -10.71 -10.01
CA ILE A 179 30.58 -10.43 -10.86
C ILE A 179 30.56 -8.98 -11.36
N HIS A 180 31.67 -8.50 -11.86
CA HIS A 180 31.73 -7.19 -12.49
C HIS A 180 31.02 -7.20 -13.86
N GLN A 181 30.30 -6.12 -14.21
CA GLN A 181 29.53 -6.00 -15.45
C GLN A 181 30.37 -6.23 -16.73
N ALA A 182 31.64 -5.77 -16.73
CA ALA A 182 32.55 -5.95 -17.86
C ALA A 182 33.00 -7.41 -18.06
N ASP A 183 32.81 -8.28 -17.08
CA ASP A 183 33.22 -9.68 -17.14
C ASP A 183 32.17 -10.62 -17.71
N ILE A 184 30.98 -10.11 -18.04
CA ILE A 184 29.90 -10.91 -18.66
C ILE A 184 30.40 -11.60 -19.93
N ALA A 185 31.12 -10.87 -20.79
CA ALA A 185 31.63 -11.42 -22.05
C ALA A 185 32.61 -12.60 -21.82
N LYS A 186 33.39 -12.58 -20.73
CA LYS A 186 34.33 -13.66 -20.39
C LYS A 186 33.64 -14.96 -20.01
N THR A 187 32.39 -14.88 -19.51
CA THR A 187 31.66 -16.07 -19.11
C THR A 187 31.14 -16.86 -20.32
N ASN A 188 30.95 -16.22 -21.47
CA ASN A 188 30.29 -16.83 -22.66
C ASN A 188 28.93 -17.50 -22.32
N ALA A 189 28.31 -17.10 -21.21
CA ALA A 189 27.06 -17.67 -20.72
C ALA A 189 25.83 -17.13 -21.46
N ILE A 190 25.97 -15.97 -22.11
CA ILE A 190 24.89 -15.32 -22.83
C ILE A 190 24.91 -15.79 -24.28
N GLN A 191 23.99 -16.67 -24.63
CA GLN A 191 23.81 -17.22 -25.99
C GLN A 191 22.38 -16.93 -26.48
N VAL A 192 22.16 -17.13 -27.78
CA VAL A 192 20.83 -16.97 -28.37
C VAL A 192 19.85 -17.91 -27.68
N GLY A 193 18.79 -17.34 -27.09
CA GLY A 193 17.81 -18.09 -26.30
C GLY A 193 18.09 -18.16 -24.79
N SER A 194 19.20 -17.59 -24.30
CA SER A 194 19.43 -17.44 -22.86
C SER A 194 18.40 -16.51 -22.24
N ARG A 195 17.94 -16.86 -21.04
CA ARG A 195 17.05 -15.99 -20.28
C ARG A 195 17.88 -14.98 -19.50
N ILE A 196 17.82 -13.73 -19.95
CA ILE A 196 18.57 -12.62 -19.36
C ILE A 196 17.58 -11.56 -18.91
N ASP A 197 17.86 -10.91 -17.81
CA ASP A 197 17.11 -9.75 -17.33
C ASP A 197 18.07 -8.57 -17.23
N TYR A 198 18.02 -7.69 -18.24
CA TYR A 198 18.77 -6.45 -18.26
C TYR A 198 18.02 -5.39 -17.49
N ARG A 199 18.66 -4.79 -16.51
CA ARG A 199 18.07 -3.79 -15.64
C ARG A 199 18.88 -2.51 -15.66
N LEU A 200 18.17 -1.39 -15.75
CA LEU A 200 18.72 -0.07 -15.47
C LEU A 200 18.10 0.40 -14.15
N LEU A 201 18.91 0.43 -13.12
CA LEU A 201 18.55 0.94 -11.81
C LEU A 201 18.71 2.46 -11.82
N MET A 202 17.74 3.18 -11.25
CA MET A 202 17.74 4.63 -11.23
C MET A 202 17.34 5.15 -9.85
N ALA A 203 18.05 6.16 -9.34
CA ALA A 203 17.74 6.80 -8.07
C ALA A 203 17.91 8.33 -8.16
N GLY A 204 17.02 9.07 -7.51
CA GLY A 204 17.07 10.53 -7.53
C GLY A 204 16.05 11.17 -6.59
N GLU A 205 15.82 12.47 -6.79
CA GLU A 205 14.78 13.18 -6.05
C GLU A 205 13.37 12.74 -6.48
N PRO A 206 12.35 12.79 -5.60
CA PRO A 206 11.00 12.36 -5.92
C PRO A 206 10.41 13.01 -7.18
N LYS A 207 10.71 14.29 -7.42
CA LYS A 207 10.25 15.01 -8.62
C LYS A 207 10.87 14.46 -9.91
N GLN A 208 12.16 14.12 -9.89
CA GLN A 208 12.88 13.55 -11.04
C GLN A 208 12.35 12.15 -11.37
N VAL A 209 12.13 11.34 -10.33
CA VAL A 209 11.56 10.00 -10.41
C VAL A 209 10.16 10.06 -11.04
N GLU A 210 9.29 10.96 -10.57
CA GLU A 210 7.93 11.09 -11.10
C GLU A 210 7.90 11.62 -12.54
N THR A 211 8.83 12.53 -12.88
CA THR A 211 8.99 13.00 -14.27
C THR A 211 9.39 11.86 -15.20
N PHE A 212 10.32 11.00 -14.80
CA PHE A 212 10.72 9.84 -15.61
C PHE A 212 9.56 8.86 -15.80
N LYS A 213 8.77 8.58 -14.76
CA LYS A 213 7.57 7.73 -14.85
C LYS A 213 6.54 8.29 -15.83
N THR A 214 6.29 9.58 -15.78
CA THR A 214 5.33 10.22 -16.72
C THR A 214 5.79 10.15 -18.16
N LEU A 215 7.07 10.39 -18.41
CA LEU A 215 7.68 10.24 -19.74
C LEU A 215 7.60 8.79 -20.24
N PHE A 216 7.88 7.82 -19.37
CA PHE A 216 7.75 6.41 -19.72
C PHE A 216 6.32 6.04 -20.09
N LYS A 217 5.34 6.42 -19.26
CA LYS A 217 3.91 6.17 -19.53
C LYS A 217 3.40 6.85 -20.81
N GLN A 218 3.89 8.02 -21.13
CA GLN A 218 3.50 8.73 -22.36
C GLN A 218 4.03 8.02 -23.61
N GLN A 219 5.29 7.56 -23.59
CA GLN A 219 5.89 6.90 -24.76
C GLN A 219 5.32 5.50 -25.00
N THR A 220 5.14 4.71 -23.94
CA THR A 220 4.53 3.37 -24.07
C THR A 220 3.05 3.41 -24.45
N LYS A 221 2.34 4.51 -24.16
CA LYS A 221 0.96 4.71 -24.67
C LYS A 221 0.91 5.06 -26.15
N HIS A 222 1.89 5.80 -26.67
CA HIS A 222 1.95 6.13 -28.10
C HIS A 222 2.31 4.92 -28.98
N GLU A 223 3.04 3.95 -28.44
CA GLU A 223 3.38 2.70 -29.15
C GLU A 223 2.21 1.69 -29.16
N SER A 224 1.22 1.84 -28.27
CA SER A 224 0.08 0.93 -28.16
C SER A 224 -1.23 1.45 -28.76
N ASP A 225 -1.22 2.57 -29.50
CA ASP A 225 -2.44 3.15 -30.10
C ASP A 225 -2.62 2.63 -31.55
N PRO A 226 -3.63 1.74 -31.82
CA PRO A 226 -3.79 1.08 -33.13
C PRO A 226 -4.25 2.03 -34.25
N LYS A 227 -4.38 3.33 -34.00
CA LYS A 227 -4.86 4.31 -34.98
C LYS A 227 -3.75 4.97 -35.82
N VAL A 228 -2.48 4.76 -35.51
CA VAL A 228 -1.36 5.40 -36.24
C VAL A 228 -0.82 4.54 -37.38
N ASP A 229 -1.20 3.26 -37.48
CA ASP A 229 -0.60 2.30 -38.43
C ASP A 229 -1.32 2.15 -39.78
N GLN A 230 -2.33 2.98 -40.10
CA GLN A 230 -3.00 2.87 -41.41
C GLN A 230 -2.24 3.51 -42.60
N ASN A 231 -1.11 4.15 -42.40
CA ASN A 231 -0.37 4.86 -43.48
C ASN A 231 1.09 4.40 -43.74
N ARG A 232 1.51 3.28 -43.19
CA ARG A 232 2.81 2.67 -43.54
C ARG A 232 2.61 1.32 -44.22
N GLY A 233 2.47 1.39 -45.52
CA GLY A 233 2.50 0.24 -46.39
C GLY A 233 3.84 -0.48 -46.32
N GLN A 234 3.78 -1.81 -46.17
CA GLN A 234 4.77 -2.80 -46.58
C GLN A 234 6.25 -2.48 -46.26
N GLN A 235 6.62 -2.56 -45.03
CA GLN A 235 7.92 -3.00 -44.51
C GLN A 235 7.84 -2.97 -42.96
N ALA A 236 7.19 -3.96 -42.38
CA ALA A 236 7.22 -4.16 -40.94
C ALA A 236 7.39 -5.66 -40.69
N ASP A 237 8.57 -6.12 -40.94
CA ASP A 237 9.14 -7.22 -40.17
C ASP A 237 9.63 -6.60 -38.84
N ASN A 238 9.22 -7.21 -37.71
CA ASN A 238 9.64 -6.88 -36.34
C ASN A 238 9.07 -5.59 -35.69
N SER A 239 7.78 -5.53 -35.43
CA SER A 239 7.29 -4.78 -34.28
C SER A 239 7.39 -5.68 -33.02
N GLU A 240 8.58 -5.77 -32.46
CA GLU A 240 8.82 -6.27 -31.09
C GLU A 240 7.98 -5.46 -30.13
N GLN A 241 6.86 -6.03 -29.66
CA GLN A 241 6.17 -5.49 -28.50
C GLN A 241 7.16 -5.53 -27.34
N SER A 242 7.62 -4.36 -26.92
CA SER A 242 8.68 -4.18 -25.95
C SER A 242 8.37 -4.94 -24.65
N SER A 243 9.23 -5.90 -24.30
CA SER A 243 9.26 -6.60 -23.02
C SER A 243 9.62 -5.65 -21.86
N LEU A 244 9.80 -4.38 -22.19
CA LEU A 244 10.27 -3.30 -21.34
C LEU A 244 9.27 -3.00 -20.20
N LYS A 245 9.70 -3.16 -18.96
CA LYS A 245 8.89 -2.97 -17.76
C LYS A 245 9.55 -1.97 -16.84
N LEU A 246 8.77 -0.98 -16.42
CA LEU A 246 9.18 -0.06 -15.36
C LEU A 246 8.61 -0.55 -14.03
N ARG A 247 9.50 -0.86 -13.08
CA ARG A 247 9.14 -1.16 -11.68
C ARG A 247 9.47 0.05 -10.83
N ASP A 248 8.51 0.45 -10.03
CA ASP A 248 8.62 1.56 -9.10
C ASP A 248 8.61 1.02 -7.67
N ALA A 249 9.48 1.51 -6.83
CA ALA A 249 9.53 1.17 -5.41
C ALA A 249 8.20 1.45 -4.70
N SER A 250 7.50 2.52 -5.10
CA SER A 250 6.20 2.89 -4.52
C SER A 250 5.01 2.10 -5.05
N GLN A 251 5.16 1.39 -6.18
CA GLN A 251 4.08 0.66 -6.85
C GLN A 251 4.47 -0.79 -7.19
N SER A 252 5.59 -1.27 -6.64
CA SER A 252 6.04 -2.62 -6.95
C SER A 252 5.00 -3.63 -6.45
N ASN A 253 4.31 -4.25 -7.40
CA ASN A 253 3.32 -5.33 -7.21
C ASN A 253 3.95 -6.62 -6.62
N THR A 254 4.94 -6.46 -5.77
CA THR A 254 5.52 -7.59 -5.06
C THR A 254 4.50 -8.07 -4.03
N ARG A 255 4.27 -9.37 -3.96
CA ARG A 255 3.33 -10.00 -3.02
C ARG A 255 3.55 -9.56 -1.57
N LEU A 256 4.73 -9.08 -1.24
CA LEU A 256 5.09 -8.49 0.06
C LEU A 256 4.48 -7.10 0.30
N MET A 257 4.03 -6.38 -0.75
CA MET A 257 3.43 -5.05 -0.62
C MET A 257 1.94 -5.07 -0.36
N LYS A 258 1.22 -6.13 -0.70
CA LYS A 258 -0.23 -6.24 -0.42
C LYS A 258 -0.61 -6.05 1.05
N PRO A 259 0.09 -6.64 2.04
CA PRO A 259 -0.19 -6.39 3.45
C PRO A 259 -0.01 -4.92 3.83
N ILE A 260 0.96 -4.23 3.19
CA ILE A 260 1.28 -2.83 3.43
C ILE A 260 0.24 -1.91 2.80
N GLU A 261 -0.25 -2.22 1.60
CA GLU A 261 -1.37 -1.51 0.97
C GLU A 261 -2.66 -1.63 1.79
N ASN A 262 -2.91 -2.81 2.37
CA ASN A 262 -4.03 -3.01 3.28
C ASN A 262 -3.89 -2.18 4.56
N LEU A 263 -2.69 -2.09 5.12
CA LEU A 263 -2.39 -1.23 6.27
C LEU A 263 -2.61 0.25 5.94
N ASP A 264 -2.14 0.72 4.78
CA ASP A 264 -2.35 2.09 4.32
C ASP A 264 -3.84 2.41 4.17
N THR A 265 -4.61 1.52 3.55
CA THR A 265 -6.07 1.65 3.43
C THR A 265 -6.74 1.73 4.80
N PHE A 266 -6.31 0.90 5.77
CA PHE A 266 -6.80 0.94 7.14
C PHE A 266 -6.50 2.28 7.82
N LEU A 267 -5.26 2.77 7.70
CA LEU A 267 -4.85 4.06 8.28
C LEU A 267 -5.63 5.22 7.66
N GLN A 268 -5.89 5.19 6.35
CA GLN A 268 -6.72 6.17 5.66
C GLN A 268 -8.17 6.15 6.19
N LEU A 269 -8.77 4.96 6.36
CA LEU A 269 -10.10 4.80 6.95
C LEU A 269 -10.14 5.30 8.39
N ALA A 270 -9.17 4.92 9.20
CA ALA A 270 -9.06 5.36 10.60
C ALA A 270 -8.94 6.89 10.70
N ASN A 271 -8.15 7.51 9.84
CA ASN A 271 -8.00 8.96 9.75
C ASN A 271 -9.34 9.64 9.40
N LEU A 272 -10.03 9.12 8.39
CA LEU A 272 -11.33 9.65 7.93
C LEU A 272 -12.41 9.54 9.03
N LEU A 273 -12.50 8.40 9.72
CA LEU A 273 -13.43 8.21 10.82
C LEU A 273 -13.09 9.13 12.01
N THR A 274 -11.82 9.33 12.31
CA THR A 274 -11.35 10.26 13.36
C THR A 274 -11.72 11.71 13.04
N ILE A 275 -11.54 12.14 11.78
CA ILE A 275 -11.94 13.47 11.30
C ILE A 275 -13.44 13.70 11.53
N LEU A 276 -14.26 12.72 11.19
CA LEU A 276 -15.71 12.79 11.38
C LEU A 276 -16.08 12.85 12.85
N LEU A 277 -15.45 12.04 13.68
CA LEU A 277 -15.66 12.03 15.14
C LEU A 277 -15.32 13.40 15.75
N CYS A 278 -14.15 13.95 15.38
CA CYS A 278 -13.72 15.28 15.80
C CYS A 278 -14.71 16.35 15.33
N GLY A 279 -15.19 16.28 14.08
CA GLY A 279 -16.17 17.21 13.54
C GLY A 279 -17.49 17.21 14.34
N ILE A 280 -17.98 16.05 14.73
CA ILE A 280 -19.17 15.91 15.58
C ILE A 280 -18.93 16.53 16.95
N ALA A 281 -17.80 16.23 17.61
CA ALA A 281 -17.44 16.78 18.91
C ALA A 281 -17.37 18.30 18.89
N ILE A 282 -16.77 18.85 17.84
CA ILE A 282 -16.66 20.31 17.66
C ILE A 282 -18.01 20.95 17.37
N ALA A 283 -18.85 20.32 16.54
CA ALA A 283 -20.21 20.82 16.27
C ALA A 283 -21.03 20.95 17.55
N LEU A 284 -21.00 19.92 18.41
CA LEU A 284 -21.69 19.93 19.70
C LEU A 284 -21.11 21.00 20.65
N THR A 285 -19.80 21.12 20.71
CA THR A 285 -19.11 22.10 21.58
C THR A 285 -19.37 23.52 21.11
N SER A 286 -19.30 23.78 19.79
CA SER A 286 -19.62 25.07 19.18
C SER A 286 -21.06 25.50 19.44
N GLN A 287 -22.01 24.55 19.28
CA GLN A 287 -23.43 24.81 19.57
C GLN A 287 -23.63 25.20 21.03
N ARG A 288 -22.97 24.51 21.96
CA ARG A 288 -23.02 24.82 23.38
C ARG A 288 -22.41 26.19 23.71
N TYR A 289 -21.26 26.50 23.12
CA TYR A 289 -20.59 27.79 23.26
C TYR A 289 -21.49 28.95 22.80
N VAL A 290 -22.12 28.83 21.65
CA VAL A 290 -23.05 29.80 21.11
C VAL A 290 -24.27 30.00 22.03
N GLN A 291 -24.86 28.92 22.55
CA GLN A 291 -26.00 29.00 23.47
C GLN A 291 -25.63 29.75 24.76
N GLN A 292 -24.46 29.51 25.33
CA GLN A 292 -24.01 30.17 26.54
C GLN A 292 -23.76 31.68 26.33
N ASN A 293 -23.43 32.09 25.11
CA ASN A 293 -23.11 33.51 24.82
C ASN A 293 -24.30 34.29 24.22
N GLN A 294 -25.49 33.65 24.07
CA GLN A 294 -26.66 34.32 23.48
C GLN A 294 -27.09 35.58 24.24
N ASP A 295 -27.18 35.49 25.56
CA ASP A 295 -27.63 36.59 26.40
C ASP A 295 -26.65 37.76 26.40
N HIS A 296 -25.35 37.47 26.31
CA HIS A 296 -24.32 38.50 26.22
C HIS A 296 -24.36 39.26 24.91
N ILE A 297 -24.59 38.57 23.80
CA ILE A 297 -24.73 39.24 22.50
C ILE A 297 -25.97 40.09 22.44
N ALA A 298 -27.09 39.59 22.99
CA ALA A 298 -28.31 40.40 23.09
C ALA A 298 -28.10 41.67 23.92
N LEU A 299 -27.47 41.53 25.09
CA LEU A 299 -27.13 42.67 25.96
C LEU A 299 -26.25 43.71 25.24
N MET A 300 -25.19 43.27 24.56
CA MET A 300 -24.32 44.16 23.79
C MET A 300 -25.07 44.90 22.67
N ARG A 301 -26.03 44.24 22.02
CA ARG A 301 -26.88 44.86 21.01
C ARG A 301 -27.85 45.87 21.61
N CYS A 302 -28.41 45.60 22.78
CA CYS A 302 -29.26 46.53 23.51
C CYS A 302 -28.46 47.79 23.97
N LEU A 303 -27.16 47.62 24.26
CA LEU A 303 -26.25 48.73 24.61
C LEU A 303 -25.73 49.51 23.40
N GLY A 304 -26.21 49.19 22.17
CA GLY A 304 -25.90 49.94 20.96
C GLY A 304 -24.72 49.43 20.13
N ALA A 305 -24.15 48.26 20.44
CA ALA A 305 -23.11 47.66 19.63
C ALA A 305 -23.64 47.23 18.26
N SER A 306 -22.96 47.62 17.18
CA SER A 306 -23.33 47.22 15.81
C SER A 306 -23.03 45.73 15.56
N LYS A 307 -23.80 45.11 14.62
CA LYS A 307 -23.56 43.71 14.21
C LYS A 307 -22.13 43.47 13.77
N GLN A 308 -21.54 44.40 13.01
CA GLN A 308 -20.17 44.32 12.52
C GLN A 308 -19.13 44.36 13.65
N GLN A 309 -19.32 45.26 14.63
CA GLN A 309 -18.42 45.34 15.79
C GLN A 309 -18.40 44.05 16.59
N ILE A 310 -19.58 43.42 16.81
CA ILE A 310 -19.69 42.14 17.52
C ILE A 310 -19.06 41.02 16.69
N LEU A 311 -19.34 40.95 15.38
CA LEU A 311 -18.76 39.96 14.48
C LEU A 311 -17.22 40.03 14.48
N VAL A 312 -16.65 41.21 14.31
CA VAL A 312 -15.20 41.41 14.30
C VAL A 312 -14.58 41.01 15.65
N ALA A 313 -15.22 41.37 16.77
CA ALA A 313 -14.76 41.00 18.10
C ALA A 313 -14.73 39.46 18.28
N TYR A 314 -15.77 38.75 17.84
CA TYR A 314 -15.81 37.30 17.88
C TYR A 314 -14.82 36.66 16.92
N MET A 315 -14.61 37.21 15.74
CA MET A 315 -13.60 36.72 14.79
C MET A 315 -12.18 36.84 15.36
N ILE A 316 -11.85 37.95 16.03
CA ILE A 316 -10.55 38.12 16.71
C ILE A 316 -10.41 37.10 17.85
N LEU A 317 -11.45 36.94 18.68
CA LEU A 317 -11.46 35.95 19.76
C LEU A 317 -11.21 34.57 19.22
N LEU A 318 -11.92 34.16 18.18
CA LEU A 318 -11.78 32.85 17.54
C LEU A 318 -10.42 32.65 16.89
N ALA A 319 -9.84 33.70 16.29
CA ALA A 319 -8.48 33.67 15.75
C ALA A 319 -7.43 33.42 16.86
N ILE A 320 -7.60 34.01 18.03
CA ILE A 320 -6.72 33.77 19.20
C ILE A 320 -6.88 32.33 19.70
N VAL A 321 -8.14 31.87 19.86
CA VAL A 321 -8.44 30.48 20.25
C VAL A 321 -7.86 29.47 19.26
N SER A 322 -8.02 29.75 17.98
CA SER A 322 -7.47 28.94 16.89
C SER A 322 -5.94 28.86 16.95
N ALA A 323 -5.28 30.02 17.07
CA ALA A 323 -3.81 30.07 17.16
C ALA A 323 -3.30 29.28 18.39
N LEU A 324 -3.94 29.46 19.55
CA LEU A 324 -3.59 28.71 20.76
C LEU A 324 -3.81 27.21 20.59
N SER A 325 -4.95 26.83 20.00
CA SER A 325 -5.28 25.41 19.74
C SER A 325 -4.38 24.76 18.69
N ILE A 326 -3.91 25.52 17.68
CA ILE A 326 -2.92 25.04 16.70
C ILE A 326 -1.61 24.72 17.41
N VAL A 327 -1.10 25.61 18.26
CA VAL A 327 0.16 25.40 18.98
C VAL A 327 0.04 24.19 19.92
N ILE A 328 -0.97 24.15 20.77
CA ILE A 328 -1.17 23.06 21.74
C ILE A 328 -1.45 21.74 21.01
N GLY A 329 -2.38 21.78 20.04
CA GLY A 329 -2.81 20.58 19.29
C GLY A 329 -1.70 20.00 18.43
N SER A 330 -0.88 20.84 17.77
CA SER A 330 0.25 20.34 16.96
C SER A 330 1.36 19.74 17.83
N LEU A 331 1.69 20.35 18.96
CA LEU A 331 2.68 19.79 19.90
C LEU A 331 2.24 18.45 20.46
N ILE A 332 1.00 18.35 20.93
CA ILE A 332 0.44 17.08 21.43
C ILE A 332 0.32 16.06 20.29
N GLY A 333 -0.12 16.50 19.11
CA GLY A 333 -0.27 15.64 17.94
C GLY A 333 1.05 15.03 17.47
N ILE A 334 2.12 15.81 17.42
CA ILE A 334 3.46 15.33 17.08
C ILE A 334 3.96 14.34 18.14
N ALA A 335 3.78 14.68 19.43
CA ALA A 335 4.20 13.79 20.54
C ALA A 335 3.45 12.45 20.50
N LEU A 336 2.15 12.47 20.25
CA LEU A 336 1.34 11.24 20.10
C LEU A 336 1.73 10.46 18.83
N GLY A 337 1.93 11.15 17.70
CA GLY A 337 2.36 10.53 16.46
C GLY A 337 3.74 9.85 16.60
N TYR A 338 4.67 10.50 17.28
CA TYR A 338 5.97 9.91 17.61
C TYR A 338 5.83 8.69 18.52
N GLY A 339 4.96 8.77 19.54
CA GLY A 339 4.66 7.62 20.42
C GLY A 339 4.10 6.43 19.65
N LEU A 340 3.18 6.67 18.71
CA LEU A 340 2.63 5.63 17.84
C LEU A 340 3.72 4.99 16.96
N LEU A 341 4.62 5.80 16.40
CA LEU A 341 5.75 5.31 15.60
C LEU A 341 6.71 4.46 16.41
N GLN A 342 7.02 4.84 17.66
CA GLN A 342 7.86 4.07 18.56
C GLN A 342 7.25 2.69 18.88
N LEU A 343 5.92 2.64 19.05
CA LEU A 343 5.22 1.37 19.23
C LEU A 343 5.28 0.50 17.97
N MET A 344 5.16 1.11 16.78
CA MET A 344 5.28 0.37 15.51
C MET A 344 6.70 -0.17 15.28
N LEU A 345 7.74 0.58 15.66
CA LEU A 345 9.14 0.10 15.58
C LEU A 345 9.42 -1.11 16.48
N GLN A 346 8.75 -1.20 17.64
CA GLN A 346 8.87 -2.39 18.48
C GLN A 346 8.26 -3.64 17.82
N LEU A 347 7.23 -3.46 16.99
CA LEU A 347 6.57 -4.54 16.24
C LEU A 347 7.32 -4.92 14.96
N ILE A 348 7.97 -3.95 14.31
CA ILE A 348 8.70 -4.14 13.05
C ILE A 348 10.10 -3.51 13.18
N PRO A 349 11.08 -4.22 13.78
CA PRO A 349 12.41 -3.68 14.04
C PRO A 349 13.22 -3.29 12.79
N GLN A 350 12.80 -3.78 11.62
CA GLN A 350 13.49 -3.56 10.35
C GLN A 350 13.18 -2.20 9.71
N LEU A 351 12.15 -1.48 10.19
CA LEU A 351 11.80 -0.16 9.68
C LEU A 351 12.81 0.90 10.12
N GLN A 352 13.56 1.46 9.20
CA GLN A 352 14.43 2.60 9.46
C GLN A 352 13.64 3.91 9.32
N LEU A 353 13.41 4.58 10.44
CA LEU A 353 12.78 5.90 10.45
C LEU A 353 13.86 6.99 10.43
N SER A 354 13.85 7.84 9.43
CA SER A 354 14.67 9.03 9.39
C SER A 354 13.82 10.23 9.83
N PHE A 355 14.15 10.83 10.97
CA PHE A 355 13.49 12.05 11.43
C PHE A 355 14.20 13.27 10.87
N ALA A 356 13.51 14.02 10.01
CA ALA A 356 13.94 15.33 9.60
C ALA A 356 13.09 16.40 10.28
N ILE A 357 13.70 17.54 10.65
CA ILE A 357 12.96 18.70 11.16
C ILE A 357 11.92 19.21 10.14
N ALA A 358 12.15 18.95 8.85
CA ALA A 358 11.21 19.22 7.78
C ALA A 358 9.87 18.48 7.95
N ASP A 359 9.86 17.27 8.52
CA ASP A 359 8.66 16.49 8.75
C ASP A 359 7.76 17.12 9.82
N LEU A 360 8.37 17.80 10.78
CA LEU A 360 7.65 18.59 11.79
C LEU A 360 6.91 19.77 11.15
N LEU A 361 7.53 20.42 10.17
CA LEU A 361 6.93 21.54 9.44
C LEU A 361 5.77 21.11 8.54
N MET A 362 5.77 19.85 8.06
CA MET A 362 4.66 19.28 7.29
C MET A 362 3.37 19.09 8.12
N ALA A 363 3.46 19.02 9.42
CA ALA A 363 2.30 18.92 10.31
C ALA A 363 1.54 20.24 10.47
N LEU A 364 2.22 21.40 10.35
CA LEU A 364 1.62 22.73 10.51
C LEU A 364 0.52 23.07 9.49
N PRO A 365 0.67 22.85 8.18
CA PRO A 365 -0.40 23.10 7.22
C PRO A 365 -1.68 22.34 7.53
N ILE A 366 -1.56 21.11 8.01
CA ILE A 366 -2.70 20.26 8.38
C ILE A 366 -3.40 20.83 9.61
N ALA A 367 -2.66 21.23 10.63
CA ALA A 367 -3.21 21.86 11.83
C ALA A 367 -3.95 23.17 11.51
N ILE A 368 -3.36 24.02 10.65
CA ILE A 368 -3.98 25.27 10.19
C ILE A 368 -5.24 24.96 9.38
N PHE A 369 -5.17 24.05 8.44
CA PHE A 369 -6.31 23.65 7.59
C PHE A 369 -7.45 23.10 8.45
N THR A 370 -7.17 22.21 9.40
CA THR A 370 -8.14 21.66 10.34
C THR A 370 -8.82 22.78 11.13
N SER A 371 -8.03 23.70 11.69
CA SER A 371 -8.54 24.80 12.48
C SER A 371 -9.43 25.75 11.67
N VAL A 372 -9.01 26.12 10.45
CA VAL A 372 -9.77 26.99 9.55
C VAL A 372 -11.09 26.34 9.12
N MET A 373 -11.06 25.06 8.74
CA MET A 373 -12.24 24.31 8.35
C MET A 373 -13.26 24.19 9.48
N VAL A 374 -12.78 23.95 10.70
CA VAL A 374 -13.64 23.90 11.88
C VAL A 374 -14.27 25.27 12.18
N LEU A 375 -13.47 26.33 12.13
CA LEU A 375 -13.97 27.69 12.32
C LEU A 375 -15.07 28.06 11.32
N ILE A 376 -14.81 27.84 10.05
CA ILE A 376 -15.77 28.20 8.97
C ILE A 376 -16.98 27.28 9.00
N GLY A 377 -16.80 25.98 9.19
CA GLY A 377 -17.86 25.00 9.08
C GLY A 377 -18.84 24.97 10.25
N PHE A 378 -18.34 25.16 11.46
CA PHE A 378 -19.16 24.92 12.66
C PHE A 378 -19.40 26.17 13.50
N ILE A 379 -18.41 27.03 13.65
CA ILE A 379 -18.49 28.17 14.57
C ILE A 379 -19.08 29.40 13.88
N LEU A 380 -18.59 29.71 12.70
CA LEU A 380 -19.02 30.90 11.95
C LEU A 380 -20.53 30.91 11.63
N PRO A 381 -21.15 29.81 11.12
CA PRO A 381 -22.58 29.77 10.88
C PRO A 381 -23.41 30.00 12.15
N SER A 382 -22.93 29.43 13.26
CA SER A 382 -23.60 29.57 14.56
C SER A 382 -23.58 31.02 15.08
N ILE A 383 -22.47 31.73 14.91
CA ILE A 383 -22.35 33.15 15.28
C ILE A 383 -23.16 34.05 14.33
N TRP A 384 -23.12 33.76 13.05
CA TRP A 384 -23.89 34.50 12.04
C TRP A 384 -25.39 34.47 12.34
N GLU A 385 -25.91 33.29 12.65
CA GLU A 385 -27.31 33.10 13.08
C GLU A 385 -27.63 34.00 14.31
N LEU A 386 -26.76 33.98 15.30
CA LEU A 386 -26.95 34.69 16.54
C LEU A 386 -26.99 36.21 16.32
N LEU A 387 -26.13 36.73 15.44
CA LEU A 387 -26.12 38.17 15.08
C LEU A 387 -27.36 38.61 14.30
N ASN A 388 -28.04 37.72 13.62
CA ASN A 388 -29.25 38.03 12.83
C ASN A 388 -30.54 37.84 13.63
N THR A 389 -30.50 37.28 14.85
CA THR A 389 -31.68 37.16 15.68
C THR A 389 -31.97 38.51 16.37
N PRO A 390 -33.23 38.99 16.37
CA PRO A 390 -33.59 40.22 17.07
C PRO A 390 -33.42 40.04 18.58
N PRO A 391 -32.94 41.06 19.33
CA PRO A 391 -32.69 40.99 20.78
C PRO A 391 -33.90 40.53 21.60
N ILE A 392 -35.09 40.97 21.21
CA ILE A 392 -36.35 40.65 21.90
C ILE A 392 -36.67 39.13 21.87
N ARG A 393 -36.17 38.43 20.89
CA ARG A 393 -36.39 36.97 20.71
C ARG A 393 -35.55 36.15 21.72
N VAL A 394 -34.38 36.68 22.11
CA VAL A 394 -33.51 36.07 23.13
C VAL A 394 -34.16 36.20 24.51
N ILE A 395 -34.70 37.38 24.80
CA ILE A 395 -35.40 37.65 26.10
C ILE A 395 -36.66 36.81 26.23
N ARG A 396 -37.39 36.52 25.11
CA ARG A 396 -38.62 35.74 25.13
C ARG A 396 -38.39 34.21 25.05
N GLN A 397 -37.16 33.73 24.97
CA GLN A 397 -36.82 32.28 24.80
C GLN A 397 -37.60 31.61 23.67
N GLN A 398 -37.88 32.35 22.58
CA GLN A 398 -38.59 31.81 21.42
C GLN A 398 -37.73 30.79 20.67
N GLU A 399 -38.35 29.67 20.27
CA GLU A 399 -37.69 28.58 19.53
C GLU A 399 -37.04 29.08 18.24
N ARG A 400 -35.88 28.51 17.93
CA ARG A 400 -35.15 28.78 16.67
C ARG A 400 -35.99 28.39 15.45
N SER A 401 -35.88 29.16 14.39
CA SER A 401 -36.53 28.86 13.12
C SER A 401 -35.98 27.56 12.51
N ARG A 402 -36.86 26.71 11.99
CA ARG A 402 -36.50 25.46 11.31
C ARG A 402 -35.51 25.68 10.15
N LYS A 403 -35.63 26.80 9.44
CA LYS A 403 -34.72 27.18 8.34
C LYS A 403 -33.27 27.40 8.81
N SER A 404 -33.09 27.98 10.01
CA SER A 404 -31.78 28.26 10.58
C SER A 404 -31.03 26.97 10.95
N TYR A 405 -31.73 25.99 11.51
CA TYR A 405 -31.16 24.67 11.79
C TYR A 405 -30.72 23.93 10.53
N MET A 406 -31.54 23.97 9.47
CA MET A 406 -31.19 23.33 8.21
C MET A 406 -29.96 23.95 7.54
N MET A 407 -29.85 25.29 7.59
CA MET A 407 -28.67 26.01 7.06
C MET A 407 -27.40 25.65 7.84
N MET A 408 -27.44 25.65 9.16
CA MET A 408 -26.29 25.32 10.01
C MET A 408 -25.84 23.87 9.77
N PHE A 409 -26.80 22.95 9.68
CA PHE A 409 -26.53 21.55 9.41
C PHE A 409 -25.93 21.32 8.01
N SER A 410 -26.45 21.99 6.99
CA SER A 410 -25.94 21.86 5.62
C SER A 410 -24.50 22.40 5.48
N VAL A 411 -24.19 23.54 6.10
CA VAL A 411 -22.83 24.11 6.10
C VAL A 411 -21.86 23.21 6.88
N GLY A 412 -22.30 22.65 8.01
CA GLY A 412 -21.50 21.70 8.78
C GLY A 412 -21.17 20.42 8.00
N ILE A 413 -22.17 19.83 7.33
CA ILE A 413 -21.96 18.66 6.46
C ILE A 413 -21.04 19.02 5.29
N ALA A 414 -21.28 20.13 4.61
CA ALA A 414 -20.45 20.57 3.49
C ALA A 414 -18.98 20.75 3.92
N SER A 415 -18.76 21.35 5.10
CA SER A 415 -17.41 21.50 5.68
C SER A 415 -16.77 20.15 5.98
N LEU A 416 -17.50 19.19 6.56
CA LEU A 416 -16.99 17.84 6.82
C LEU A 416 -16.64 17.11 5.53
N VAL A 417 -17.48 17.22 4.51
CA VAL A 417 -17.23 16.62 3.19
C VAL A 417 -15.95 17.22 2.56
N ILE A 418 -15.82 18.54 2.53
CA ILE A 418 -14.64 19.22 1.99
C ILE A 418 -13.39 18.83 2.79
N PHE A 419 -13.49 18.81 4.13
CA PHE A 419 -12.41 18.45 5.01
C PHE A 419 -11.93 17.01 4.77
N SER A 420 -12.87 16.07 4.66
CA SER A 420 -12.59 14.67 4.37
C SER A 420 -11.95 14.47 2.99
N LEU A 421 -12.45 15.16 1.96
CA LEU A 421 -11.93 15.04 0.59
C LEU A 421 -10.52 15.61 0.44
N VAL A 422 -10.21 16.70 1.15
CA VAL A 422 -8.89 17.34 1.07
C VAL A 422 -7.82 16.55 1.82
N LEU A 423 -8.17 15.94 2.96
CA LEU A 423 -7.21 15.16 3.74
C LEU A 423 -7.05 13.71 3.27
N SER A 424 -7.94 13.23 2.41
CA SER A 424 -7.88 11.86 1.91
C SER A 424 -7.06 11.75 0.63
N ASP A 425 -6.19 10.76 0.60
CA ASP A 425 -5.39 10.45 -0.57
C ASP A 425 -6.18 9.63 -1.62
N ASN A 426 -7.35 9.05 -1.24
CA ASN A 426 -8.21 8.25 -2.12
C ASN A 426 -9.65 8.79 -2.17
N LEU A 427 -9.96 9.51 -3.25
CA LEU A 427 -11.23 10.20 -3.45
C LEU A 427 -12.43 9.25 -3.55
N LYS A 428 -12.27 8.08 -4.19
CA LYS A 428 -13.33 7.07 -4.35
C LYS A 428 -13.70 6.45 -3.00
N LEU A 429 -12.69 6.08 -2.20
CA LEU A 429 -12.87 5.51 -0.87
C LEU A 429 -13.57 6.51 0.06
N SER A 430 -13.15 7.79 0.04
CA SER A 430 -13.74 8.85 0.85
C SER A 430 -15.20 9.08 0.52
N LEU A 431 -15.56 9.15 -0.76
CA LEU A 431 -16.95 9.32 -1.20
C LEU A 431 -17.82 8.13 -0.78
N LEU A 432 -17.32 6.91 -0.91
CA LEU A 432 -18.03 5.70 -0.49
C LEU A 432 -18.30 5.70 1.02
N VAL A 433 -17.28 5.98 1.83
CA VAL A 433 -17.41 6.03 3.29
C VAL A 433 -18.31 7.17 3.75
N LEU A 434 -18.16 8.37 3.16
CA LEU A 434 -19.04 9.50 3.47
C LEU A 434 -20.49 9.21 3.12
N SER A 435 -20.78 8.57 1.98
CA SER A 435 -22.13 8.17 1.59
C SER A 435 -22.72 7.15 2.57
N ALA A 436 -21.94 6.15 2.98
CA ALA A 436 -22.37 5.15 3.96
C ALA A 436 -22.70 5.79 5.33
N ILE A 437 -21.86 6.71 5.79
CA ILE A 437 -22.06 7.43 7.05
C ILE A 437 -23.29 8.35 6.97
N LEU A 438 -23.52 9.00 5.82
CA LEU A 438 -24.71 9.83 5.63
C LEU A 438 -25.99 8.99 5.69
N VAL A 439 -26.00 7.82 5.07
CA VAL A 439 -27.12 6.86 5.14
C VAL A 439 -27.34 6.39 6.58
N LEU A 440 -26.25 6.04 7.29
CA LEU A 440 -26.33 5.64 8.70
C LEU A 440 -26.87 6.77 9.58
N CYS A 441 -26.39 8.00 9.38
CA CYS A 441 -26.87 9.18 10.11
C CYS A 441 -28.36 9.42 9.90
N LEU A 442 -28.84 9.33 8.66
CA LEU A 442 -30.26 9.46 8.33
C LEU A 442 -31.08 8.34 8.96
N ALA A 443 -30.64 7.11 8.88
CA ALA A 443 -31.32 5.97 9.49
C ALA A 443 -31.44 6.13 11.02
N LEU A 444 -30.33 6.45 11.69
CA LEU A 444 -30.32 6.71 13.13
C LEU A 444 -31.24 7.87 13.50
N PHE A 445 -31.19 8.98 12.75
CA PHE A 445 -32.05 10.13 13.00
C PHE A 445 -33.54 9.77 12.89
N ILE A 446 -33.93 9.04 11.86
CA ILE A 446 -35.32 8.61 11.63
C ILE A 446 -35.79 7.71 12.78
N VAL A 447 -34.99 6.71 13.15
CA VAL A 447 -35.34 5.78 14.23
C VAL A 447 -35.48 6.53 15.57
N ILE A 448 -34.49 7.35 15.93
CA ILE A 448 -34.51 8.11 17.18
C ILE A 448 -35.68 9.09 17.21
N TRP A 449 -35.94 9.78 16.09
CA TRP A 449 -37.07 10.71 15.98
C TRP A 449 -38.42 10.02 16.14
N PHE A 450 -38.61 8.84 15.54
CA PHE A 450 -39.80 8.03 15.73
C PHE A 450 -39.98 7.58 17.19
N VAL A 451 -38.94 7.09 17.82
CA VAL A 451 -38.94 6.68 19.23
C VAL A 451 -39.29 7.85 20.14
N LEU A 452 -38.66 9.02 19.96
CA LEU A 452 -38.95 10.21 20.77
C LEU A 452 -40.38 10.74 20.53
N LYS A 453 -40.88 10.66 19.31
CA LYS A 453 -42.28 11.01 18.98
C LYS A 453 -43.27 10.06 19.65
N ALA A 454 -42.99 8.76 19.68
CA ALA A 454 -43.81 7.76 20.39
C ALA A 454 -43.82 8.00 21.92
N ILE A 455 -42.65 8.26 22.52
CA ILE A 455 -42.53 8.59 23.96
C ILE A 455 -43.34 9.84 24.28
N LYS A 456 -43.33 10.86 23.43
CA LYS A 456 -44.13 12.09 23.63
C LYS A 456 -45.64 11.82 23.60
N GLN A 457 -46.10 10.86 22.79
CA GLN A 457 -47.52 10.49 22.69
C GLN A 457 -48.00 9.63 23.87
N LEU A 458 -47.12 8.83 24.49
CA LEU A 458 -47.43 7.85 25.53
C LEU A 458 -47.69 8.46 26.93
N LYS A 459 -47.75 9.80 27.12
CA LYS A 459 -47.94 10.49 28.40
C LYS A 459 -47.04 9.97 29.54
N HIS A 460 -45.85 9.45 29.23
CA HIS A 460 -44.88 8.93 30.16
C HIS A 460 -44.14 10.09 30.89
N PRO A 461 -43.70 9.94 32.15
CA PRO A 461 -42.91 10.97 32.84
C PRO A 461 -41.71 11.48 32.07
N LEU A 462 -41.12 10.65 31.24
CA LEU A 462 -40.03 11.02 30.32
C LEU A 462 -40.44 12.03 29.23
N SER A 463 -41.75 12.23 28.96
CA SER A 463 -42.24 13.18 27.99
C SER A 463 -41.89 14.65 28.36
N ALA A 464 -41.70 14.92 29.65
CA ALA A 464 -41.28 16.22 30.16
C ALA A 464 -39.84 16.60 29.67
N TYR A 465 -38.98 15.61 29.47
CA TYR A 465 -37.60 15.81 28.95
C TYR A 465 -37.55 15.94 27.44
N VAL A 466 -38.60 15.51 26.73
CA VAL A 466 -38.68 15.56 25.25
C VAL A 466 -39.54 16.73 24.79
N ARG A 467 -39.18 17.96 25.20
CA ARG A 467 -39.94 19.16 24.77
C ARG A 467 -39.96 19.34 23.27
N ILE A 468 -38.81 19.17 22.61
CA ILE A 468 -38.62 19.37 21.17
C ILE A 468 -37.97 18.11 20.58
N PRO A 469 -38.77 17.14 20.09
CA PRO A 469 -38.27 15.82 19.66
C PRO A 469 -37.18 15.87 18.60
N HIS A 470 -37.27 16.80 17.67
CA HIS A 470 -36.29 16.90 16.57
C HIS A 470 -34.90 17.41 17.03
N GLN A 471 -34.83 18.32 18.02
CA GLN A 471 -33.55 18.78 18.56
C GLN A 471 -32.89 17.72 19.40
N THR A 472 -33.65 17.06 20.25
CA THR A 472 -33.17 15.95 21.09
C THR A 472 -32.75 14.78 20.20
N ALA A 473 -33.51 14.48 19.12
CA ALA A 473 -33.15 13.46 18.16
C ALA A 473 -31.78 13.76 17.50
N LEU A 474 -31.54 15.01 17.10
CA LEU A 474 -30.29 15.40 16.47
C LEU A 474 -29.08 15.26 17.40
N GLN A 475 -29.23 15.63 18.69
CA GLN A 475 -28.18 15.46 19.69
C GLN A 475 -27.88 13.98 19.97
N ILE A 476 -28.93 13.16 20.15
CA ILE A 476 -28.77 11.73 20.36
C ILE A 476 -28.16 11.06 19.13
N THR A 477 -28.59 11.45 17.91
CA THR A 477 -28.02 10.94 16.67
C THR A 477 -26.53 11.27 16.55
N ALA A 478 -26.12 12.47 16.91
CA ALA A 478 -24.71 12.86 16.88
C ALA A 478 -23.85 12.00 17.84
N LEU A 479 -24.36 11.76 19.07
CA LEU A 479 -23.70 10.88 20.04
C LEU A 479 -23.69 9.42 19.60
N ALA A 480 -24.82 8.92 19.08
CA ALA A 480 -24.96 7.57 18.58
C ALA A 480 -24.03 7.32 17.36
N LEU A 481 -23.93 8.32 16.47
CA LEU A 481 -23.02 8.26 15.34
C LEU A 481 -21.56 8.20 15.80
N GLY A 482 -21.16 9.04 16.78
CA GLY A 482 -19.82 9.01 17.36
C GLY A 482 -19.49 7.63 17.95
N LEU A 483 -20.39 7.05 18.73
CA LEU A 483 -20.22 5.71 19.30
C LEU A 483 -20.17 4.63 18.22
N SER A 484 -21.03 4.74 17.19
CA SER A 484 -21.02 3.83 16.03
C SER A 484 -19.69 3.86 15.27
N LEU A 485 -19.11 5.05 15.07
CA LEU A 485 -17.80 5.17 14.41
C LEU A 485 -16.69 4.50 15.23
N ILE A 486 -16.68 4.65 16.55
CA ILE A 486 -15.73 3.96 17.43
C ILE A 486 -15.92 2.44 17.33
N THR A 487 -17.16 1.96 17.31
CA THR A 487 -17.46 0.53 17.16
C THR A 487 -16.99 0.00 15.81
N VAL A 488 -17.25 0.72 14.71
CA VAL A 488 -16.79 0.37 13.37
C VAL A 488 -15.25 0.27 13.34
N LEU A 489 -14.55 1.25 13.94
CA LEU A 489 -13.08 1.23 14.00
C LEU A 489 -12.56 0.04 14.79
N SER A 490 -13.23 -0.32 15.92
CA SER A 490 -12.86 -1.48 16.72
C SER A 490 -13.06 -2.80 15.97
N VAL A 491 -14.18 -2.96 15.27
CA VAL A 491 -14.47 -4.16 14.46
C VAL A 491 -13.47 -4.25 13.30
N LEU A 492 -13.21 -3.14 12.62
CA LEU A 492 -12.26 -3.10 11.50
C LEU A 492 -10.85 -3.52 11.95
N ARG A 493 -10.42 -3.07 13.15
CA ARG A 493 -9.14 -3.50 13.74
C ARG A 493 -9.09 -5.00 13.96
N THR A 494 -10.16 -5.57 14.52
CA THR A 494 -10.22 -7.01 14.83
C THR A 494 -10.22 -7.84 13.57
N ASP A 495 -11.07 -7.49 12.59
CA ASP A 495 -11.14 -8.18 11.29
C ASP A 495 -9.79 -8.13 10.54
N LEU A 496 -9.10 -7.00 10.59
CA LEU A 496 -7.79 -6.86 9.95
C LEU A 496 -6.74 -7.76 10.61
N LEU A 497 -6.71 -7.83 11.94
CA LEU A 497 -5.78 -8.69 12.68
C LEU A 497 -6.07 -10.17 12.46
N GLU A 498 -7.34 -10.56 12.44
CA GLU A 498 -7.75 -11.95 12.16
C GLU A 498 -7.39 -12.35 10.73
N ARG A 499 -7.64 -11.51 9.73
CA ARG A 499 -7.22 -11.77 8.35
C ARG A 499 -5.71 -11.88 8.21
N TRP A 500 -4.94 -11.09 8.95
CA TRP A 500 -3.49 -11.18 8.96
C TRP A 500 -3.00 -12.50 9.55
N GLN A 501 -3.63 -12.95 10.65
CA GLN A 501 -3.30 -14.25 11.25
C GLN A 501 -3.73 -15.42 10.37
N GLN A 502 -4.86 -15.29 9.66
CA GLN A 502 -5.37 -16.33 8.75
C GLN A 502 -4.61 -16.42 7.42
N GLN A 503 -3.83 -15.39 7.03
CA GLN A 503 -2.99 -15.44 5.82
C GLN A 503 -1.90 -16.54 5.88
N LEU A 504 -1.53 -16.95 7.07
CA LEU A 504 -0.64 -18.09 7.30
C LEU A 504 -1.41 -19.14 8.13
N PRO A 505 -2.14 -20.07 7.50
CA PRO A 505 -2.83 -21.14 8.19
C PRO A 505 -1.87 -21.91 9.12
N GLU A 506 -2.38 -22.42 10.24
CA GLU A 506 -1.62 -23.29 11.12
C GLU A 506 -1.05 -24.45 10.32
N GLY A 507 0.27 -24.69 10.42
CA GLY A 507 0.97 -25.71 9.65
C GLY A 507 1.51 -25.26 8.29
N THR A 508 1.45 -23.95 7.96
CA THR A 508 2.15 -23.42 6.76
C THR A 508 3.66 -23.67 6.89
N PRO A 509 4.31 -24.24 5.86
CA PRO A 509 5.74 -24.49 5.89
C PRO A 509 6.54 -23.19 6.08
N ASN A 510 7.49 -23.21 7.02
CA ASN A 510 8.42 -22.11 7.27
C ASN A 510 9.83 -22.37 6.72
N GLN A 511 10.06 -23.56 6.20
CA GLN A 511 11.28 -23.98 5.51
C GLN A 511 10.93 -24.63 4.18
N PHE A 512 11.72 -24.35 3.15
CA PHE A 512 11.49 -24.86 1.80
C PHE A 512 12.74 -25.55 1.29
N VAL A 513 12.56 -26.76 0.74
CA VAL A 513 13.63 -27.51 0.09
C VAL A 513 13.35 -27.53 -1.41
N TYR A 514 14.31 -27.08 -2.20
CA TYR A 514 14.20 -27.03 -3.66
C TYR A 514 15.44 -27.62 -4.32
N GLY A 515 15.23 -28.36 -5.42
CA GLY A 515 16.32 -28.97 -6.18
C GLY A 515 17.01 -30.12 -5.46
N LEU A 516 16.29 -30.85 -4.60
CA LEU A 516 16.80 -32.07 -3.96
C LEU A 516 16.95 -33.17 -5.02
N PRO A 517 18.18 -33.69 -5.23
CA PRO A 517 18.39 -34.78 -6.19
C PRO A 517 17.66 -36.06 -5.76
N PRO A 518 17.18 -36.90 -6.70
CA PRO A 518 16.47 -38.11 -6.37
C PRO A 518 17.29 -39.09 -5.48
N PHE A 519 18.60 -39.13 -5.65
CA PHE A 519 19.49 -39.99 -4.85
C PHE A 519 19.66 -39.55 -3.41
N ASP A 520 19.44 -38.27 -3.08
CA ASP A 520 19.51 -37.73 -1.72
C ASP A 520 18.17 -37.83 -0.96
N MET A 521 17.07 -38.09 -1.68
CA MET A 521 15.74 -38.17 -1.07
C MET A 521 15.62 -39.16 0.10
N PRO A 522 16.19 -40.38 0.05
CA PRO A 522 16.08 -41.32 1.17
C PRO A 522 16.77 -40.78 2.45
N GLN A 523 17.98 -40.25 2.30
CA GLN A 523 18.72 -39.67 3.41
C GLN A 523 18.01 -38.45 4.02
N PHE A 524 17.46 -37.60 3.16
CA PHE A 524 16.69 -36.42 3.59
C PHE A 524 15.43 -36.83 4.37
N LYS A 525 14.65 -37.82 3.90
CA LYS A 525 13.50 -38.34 4.61
C LYS A 525 13.88 -38.89 5.98
N GLN A 526 14.99 -39.63 6.07
CA GLN A 526 15.50 -40.15 7.34
C GLN A 526 15.84 -39.05 8.32
N GLN A 527 16.43 -37.93 7.83
CA GLN A 527 16.74 -36.76 8.68
C GLN A 527 15.47 -36.07 9.18
N LEU A 528 14.43 -35.94 8.35
CA LEU A 528 13.13 -35.39 8.75
C LEU A 528 12.50 -36.21 9.88
N GLU A 529 12.51 -37.53 9.75
CA GLU A 529 11.99 -38.46 10.76
C GLU A 529 12.78 -38.41 12.07
N GLN A 530 14.11 -38.41 12.00
CA GLN A 530 15.00 -38.33 13.17
C GLN A 530 14.79 -37.04 13.99
N ASN A 531 14.50 -35.93 13.32
CA ASN A 531 14.29 -34.64 13.97
C ASN A 531 12.80 -34.35 14.30
N ASN A 532 11.89 -35.29 14.02
CA ASN A 532 10.45 -35.09 14.17
C ASN A 532 9.90 -33.85 13.46
N TRP A 533 10.48 -33.48 12.31
CA TRP A 533 10.01 -32.35 11.53
C TRP A 533 8.82 -32.76 10.65
N GLN A 534 7.74 -31.99 10.71
CA GLN A 534 6.61 -32.18 9.82
C GLN A 534 6.97 -31.68 8.43
N SER A 535 6.69 -32.47 7.41
CA SER A 535 6.92 -32.11 6.00
C SER A 535 5.67 -32.32 5.16
N THR A 536 5.50 -31.47 4.15
CA THR A 536 4.58 -31.75 3.04
C THR A 536 5.16 -32.85 2.14
N PRO A 537 4.35 -33.51 1.31
CA PRO A 537 4.88 -34.45 0.31
C PRO A 537 5.96 -33.80 -0.56
N LEU A 538 6.97 -34.57 -0.93
CA LEU A 538 7.99 -34.14 -1.88
C LEU A 538 7.42 -34.24 -3.30
N TYR A 539 7.42 -33.12 -4.01
CA TYR A 539 6.87 -33.02 -5.37
C TYR A 539 7.99 -32.95 -6.39
N PRO A 540 7.94 -33.72 -7.49
CA PRO A 540 8.90 -33.59 -8.58
C PRO A 540 8.74 -32.22 -9.25
N ASN A 541 9.86 -31.60 -9.62
CA ASN A 541 9.88 -30.37 -10.38
C ASN A 541 10.29 -30.69 -11.83
N ILE A 542 9.31 -30.65 -12.74
CA ILE A 542 9.46 -30.97 -14.13
C ILE A 542 9.40 -29.67 -14.94
N ARG A 543 10.48 -29.32 -15.64
CA ARG A 543 10.47 -28.15 -16.52
C ARG A 543 9.80 -28.50 -17.84
N GLY A 544 8.81 -27.74 -18.23
CA GLY A 544 8.11 -27.95 -19.48
C GLY A 544 7.55 -26.67 -20.06
N ARG A 545 7.52 -26.56 -21.38
CA ARG A 545 6.91 -25.43 -22.08
C ARG A 545 5.63 -25.89 -22.75
N LEU A 546 4.54 -25.17 -22.53
CA LEU A 546 3.28 -25.39 -23.23
C LEU A 546 3.41 -24.89 -24.68
N ILE A 547 3.32 -25.80 -25.67
CA ILE A 547 3.61 -25.51 -27.07
C ILE A 547 2.38 -25.57 -27.98
N ALA A 548 1.40 -26.43 -27.68
CA ALA A 548 0.23 -26.61 -28.53
C ALA A 548 -1.04 -26.94 -27.73
N LYS A 549 -2.20 -26.68 -28.34
CA LYS A 549 -3.53 -27.05 -27.85
C LYS A 549 -4.27 -27.77 -28.97
N ASN A 550 -4.80 -28.96 -28.68
CA ASN A 550 -5.53 -29.82 -29.65
C ASN A 550 -4.75 -30.07 -30.95
N GLY A 551 -3.43 -30.26 -30.85
CA GLY A 551 -2.54 -30.48 -32.00
C GLY A 551 -2.18 -29.20 -32.80
N GLN A 552 -2.71 -28.03 -32.40
CA GLN A 552 -2.39 -26.76 -33.06
C GLN A 552 -1.44 -25.94 -32.17
N ALA A 553 -0.30 -25.52 -32.74
CA ALA A 553 0.63 -24.62 -32.07
C ALA A 553 -0.04 -23.27 -31.81
N PHE A 554 0.32 -22.63 -30.69
CA PHE A 554 -0.17 -21.29 -30.38
C PHE A 554 0.37 -20.28 -31.40
N SER A 555 -0.45 -19.27 -31.75
CA SER A 555 -0.02 -18.19 -32.66
C SER A 555 1.13 -17.37 -32.04
N THR A 556 2.00 -16.84 -32.88
CA THR A 556 3.14 -16.04 -32.42
C THR A 556 2.68 -14.83 -31.60
N GLU A 557 1.54 -14.22 -31.97
CA GLU A 557 0.96 -13.10 -31.24
C GLU A 557 0.51 -13.52 -29.84
N LEU A 558 -0.15 -14.68 -29.70
CA LEU A 558 -0.59 -15.19 -28.39
C LEU A 558 0.60 -15.56 -27.49
N ILE A 559 1.67 -16.13 -28.10
CA ILE A 559 2.91 -16.42 -27.39
C ILE A 559 3.55 -15.13 -26.87
N GLN A 560 3.58 -14.07 -27.68
CA GLN A 560 4.13 -12.77 -27.27
C GLN A 560 3.29 -12.10 -26.17
N GLN A 561 1.99 -12.20 -26.21
CA GLN A 561 1.07 -11.60 -25.24
C GLN A 561 1.01 -12.33 -23.90
N ASN A 562 1.26 -13.65 -23.88
CA ASN A 562 1.12 -14.46 -22.70
C ASN A 562 2.47 -14.96 -22.16
N ASN A 563 2.82 -14.49 -20.97
CA ASN A 563 4.09 -14.84 -20.32
C ASN A 563 4.21 -16.34 -19.98
N SER A 564 3.09 -17.04 -19.80
CA SER A 564 3.09 -18.48 -19.51
C SER A 564 3.46 -19.34 -20.73
N LEU A 565 3.27 -18.83 -21.95
CA LEU A 565 3.67 -19.49 -23.18
C LEU A 565 5.14 -19.20 -23.55
N ARG A 566 5.69 -18.05 -23.11
CA ARG A 566 7.07 -17.65 -23.41
C ARG A 566 8.11 -18.34 -22.54
N ARG A 567 7.73 -18.76 -21.33
CA ARG A 567 8.64 -19.33 -20.35
C ARG A 567 8.41 -20.82 -20.15
N GLU A 568 9.40 -21.51 -19.62
CA GLU A 568 9.22 -22.82 -19.05
C GLU A 568 8.34 -22.72 -17.80
N LEU A 569 7.42 -23.65 -17.67
CA LEU A 569 6.58 -23.85 -16.49
C LEU A 569 7.25 -24.89 -15.59
N ASN A 570 7.13 -24.71 -14.30
CA ASN A 570 7.52 -25.74 -13.33
C ASN A 570 6.33 -26.66 -13.12
N LEU A 571 6.23 -27.70 -13.91
CA LEU A 571 5.19 -28.70 -13.79
C LEU A 571 5.50 -29.62 -12.61
N THR A 572 4.48 -30.25 -12.06
CA THR A 572 4.63 -31.26 -11.02
C THR A 572 3.68 -32.43 -11.25
N GLN A 573 3.88 -33.51 -10.49
CA GLN A 573 3.03 -34.67 -10.49
C GLN A 573 2.50 -34.92 -9.08
N ALA A 574 1.19 -35.13 -8.94
CA ALA A 574 0.57 -35.46 -7.67
C ALA A 574 -0.67 -36.34 -7.88
N GLU A 575 -0.95 -37.20 -6.93
CA GLU A 575 -2.20 -38.00 -6.90
C GLU A 575 -3.36 -37.22 -6.30
N LEU A 576 -3.05 -36.29 -5.36
CA LEU A 576 -4.01 -35.43 -4.66
C LEU A 576 -3.60 -33.98 -4.79
N TYR A 577 -4.60 -33.12 -4.96
CA TYR A 577 -4.38 -31.68 -4.97
C TYR A 577 -4.10 -31.15 -3.56
N PRO A 578 -3.32 -30.08 -3.41
CA PRO A 578 -3.24 -29.33 -2.16
C PRO A 578 -4.63 -28.85 -1.71
N LYS A 579 -4.82 -28.72 -0.39
CA LYS A 579 -6.13 -28.38 0.20
C LYS A 579 -6.69 -27.02 -0.24
N ASP A 580 -5.83 -26.14 -0.66
CA ASP A 580 -6.11 -24.79 -1.16
C ASP A 580 -6.48 -24.74 -2.66
N ASN A 581 -6.42 -25.87 -3.35
CA ASN A 581 -6.81 -25.98 -4.75
C ASN A 581 -8.26 -26.48 -4.86
N LEU A 582 -9.18 -25.56 -5.17
CA LEU A 582 -10.59 -25.89 -5.36
C LEU A 582 -10.89 -26.19 -6.83
N ILE A 583 -11.43 -27.38 -7.11
CA ILE A 583 -11.86 -27.73 -8.47
C ILE A 583 -13.13 -26.95 -8.81
N THR A 584 -13.05 -26.13 -9.86
CA THR A 584 -14.18 -25.29 -10.33
C THR A 584 -14.98 -25.96 -11.44
N GLN A 585 -14.33 -26.79 -12.28
CA GLN A 585 -14.98 -27.51 -13.38
C GLN A 585 -14.28 -28.85 -13.63
N GLY A 586 -15.03 -29.89 -14.03
CA GLY A 586 -14.51 -31.19 -14.45
C GLY A 586 -14.40 -32.23 -13.35
N ASN A 587 -13.61 -33.29 -13.60
CA ASN A 587 -13.46 -34.37 -12.64
C ASN A 587 -12.41 -34.06 -11.57
N PRO A 588 -12.73 -34.17 -10.27
CA PRO A 588 -11.79 -33.87 -9.20
C PRO A 588 -10.66 -34.87 -9.01
N LYS A 589 -10.69 -36.02 -9.66
CA LYS A 589 -9.68 -37.07 -9.49
C LYS A 589 -9.00 -37.41 -10.80
N PHE A 590 -7.68 -37.57 -10.76
CA PHE A 590 -6.94 -38.21 -11.86
C PHE A 590 -7.29 -39.67 -11.94
N THR A 591 -7.60 -40.17 -13.14
CA THR A 591 -8.02 -41.55 -13.38
C THR A 591 -7.03 -42.33 -14.23
N GLN A 592 -6.19 -41.63 -14.99
CA GLN A 592 -5.23 -42.25 -15.92
C GLN A 592 -3.98 -41.36 -16.06
N VAL A 593 -2.88 -41.95 -16.49
CA VAL A 593 -1.67 -41.22 -16.87
C VAL A 593 -1.94 -40.35 -18.10
N GLY A 594 -1.30 -39.19 -18.22
CA GLY A 594 -1.53 -38.26 -19.34
C GLY A 594 -2.73 -37.34 -19.12
N GLN A 595 -3.14 -37.12 -17.88
CA GLN A 595 -4.14 -36.14 -17.51
C GLN A 595 -3.48 -34.92 -16.84
N VAL A 596 -4.04 -33.74 -17.10
CA VAL A 596 -3.53 -32.46 -16.54
C VAL A 596 -4.68 -31.65 -15.95
N SER A 597 -4.37 -30.97 -14.85
CA SER A 597 -5.25 -30.00 -14.22
C SER A 597 -4.72 -28.60 -14.47
N VAL A 598 -5.56 -27.69 -14.91
CA VAL A 598 -5.17 -26.33 -15.30
C VAL A 598 -5.79 -25.30 -14.36
N GLU A 599 -5.04 -24.24 -14.05
CA GLU A 599 -5.58 -23.09 -13.33
C GLU A 599 -6.65 -22.39 -14.17
N GLU A 600 -7.79 -22.06 -13.54
CA GLU A 600 -8.95 -21.43 -14.20
C GLU A 600 -8.60 -20.09 -14.88
N LYS A 601 -7.74 -19.29 -14.26
CA LYS A 601 -7.30 -18.03 -14.83
C LYS A 601 -6.46 -18.22 -16.09
N LEU A 602 -5.49 -19.12 -16.04
CA LEU A 602 -4.67 -19.48 -17.21
C LEU A 602 -5.53 -20.12 -18.31
N ALA A 603 -6.48 -20.97 -17.93
CA ALA A 603 -7.42 -21.58 -18.87
C ALA A 603 -8.27 -20.52 -19.59
N THR A 604 -8.76 -19.52 -18.88
CA THR A 604 -9.53 -18.42 -19.45
C THR A 604 -8.69 -17.58 -20.41
N GLU A 605 -7.44 -17.24 -20.02
CA GLU A 605 -6.52 -16.45 -20.85
C GLU A 605 -6.14 -17.16 -22.18
N LEU A 606 -5.98 -18.48 -22.15
CA LEU A 606 -5.59 -19.29 -23.31
C LEU A 606 -6.77 -19.99 -24.01
N GLY A 607 -7.99 -19.77 -23.54
CA GLY A 607 -9.20 -20.40 -24.06
C GLY A 607 -9.20 -21.93 -23.90
N ILE A 608 -8.52 -22.46 -22.87
CA ILE A 608 -8.45 -23.90 -22.59
C ILE A 608 -9.74 -24.35 -21.90
N LYS A 609 -10.27 -25.51 -22.30
CA LYS A 609 -11.50 -26.11 -21.74
C LYS A 609 -11.21 -27.53 -21.24
N VAL A 610 -12.06 -28.00 -20.35
CA VAL A 610 -12.04 -29.41 -19.93
C VAL A 610 -12.26 -30.30 -21.16
N GLY A 611 -11.39 -31.30 -21.36
CA GLY A 611 -11.37 -32.19 -22.53
C GLY A 611 -10.35 -31.83 -23.60
N ASP A 612 -9.79 -30.62 -23.60
CA ASP A 612 -8.72 -30.24 -24.54
C ASP A 612 -7.44 -31.05 -24.29
N GLN A 613 -6.65 -31.24 -25.34
CA GLN A 613 -5.34 -31.87 -25.29
C GLN A 613 -4.26 -30.77 -25.32
N LEU A 614 -3.36 -30.79 -24.35
CA LEU A 614 -2.23 -29.85 -24.26
C LEU A 614 -0.93 -30.62 -24.54
N SER A 615 -0.07 -30.00 -25.37
CA SER A 615 1.25 -30.56 -25.67
C SER A 615 2.33 -29.70 -24.97
N PHE A 616 3.19 -30.38 -24.22
CA PHE A 616 4.32 -29.80 -23.53
C PHE A 616 5.63 -30.27 -24.11
N SER A 617 6.57 -29.36 -24.31
CA SER A 617 7.97 -29.70 -24.60
C SER A 617 8.73 -29.82 -23.29
N LEU A 618 9.28 -30.98 -23.02
CA LEU A 618 10.11 -31.31 -21.86
C LEU A 618 11.55 -31.52 -22.30
N PRO A 619 12.55 -31.47 -21.38
CA PRO A 619 13.94 -31.80 -21.74
C PRO A 619 14.14 -33.20 -22.33
N GLU A 620 13.29 -34.15 -21.94
CA GLU A 620 13.36 -35.54 -22.35
C GLU A 620 12.47 -35.88 -23.57
N GLY A 621 11.71 -34.90 -24.09
CA GLY A 621 10.81 -35.08 -25.22
C GLY A 621 9.50 -34.31 -25.12
N SER A 622 8.47 -34.73 -25.86
CA SER A 622 7.16 -34.09 -25.81
C SER A 622 6.19 -34.93 -24.97
N LEU A 623 5.33 -34.25 -24.20
CA LEU A 623 4.26 -34.86 -23.41
C LEU A 623 2.91 -34.27 -23.86
N ASP A 624 2.00 -35.17 -24.25
CA ASP A 624 0.61 -34.80 -24.49
C ASP A 624 -0.26 -35.19 -23.31
N ALA A 625 -1.04 -34.25 -22.81
CA ALA A 625 -1.89 -34.44 -21.65
C ALA A 625 -3.31 -33.88 -21.87
N LYS A 626 -4.32 -34.61 -21.42
CA LYS A 626 -5.74 -34.22 -21.52
C LYS A 626 -6.17 -33.44 -20.30
N VAL A 627 -6.79 -32.30 -20.52
CA VAL A 627 -7.34 -31.45 -19.44
C VAL A 627 -8.57 -32.14 -18.85
N ILE A 628 -8.51 -32.53 -17.58
CA ILE A 628 -9.62 -33.21 -16.88
C ILE A 628 -10.42 -32.27 -16.01
N ASN A 629 -9.80 -31.19 -15.51
CA ASN A 629 -10.48 -30.18 -14.69
C ASN A 629 -9.78 -28.83 -14.74
N LEU A 630 -10.52 -27.82 -14.29
CA LEU A 630 -10.04 -26.49 -13.98
C LEU A 630 -10.12 -26.28 -12.48
N ARG A 631 -9.15 -25.57 -11.91
CA ARG A 631 -9.08 -25.31 -10.49
C ARG A 631 -8.73 -23.86 -10.17
N SER A 632 -9.28 -23.36 -9.08
CA SER A 632 -8.85 -22.14 -8.43
C SER A 632 -7.59 -22.40 -7.59
N VAL A 633 -6.62 -21.52 -7.65
CA VAL A 633 -5.32 -21.65 -6.99
C VAL A 633 -5.05 -20.44 -6.13
N GLU A 634 -4.72 -20.66 -4.87
CA GLU A 634 -4.20 -19.62 -3.98
C GLU A 634 -2.68 -19.58 -4.06
N TRP A 635 -2.14 -18.67 -4.86
CA TRP A 635 -0.69 -18.55 -5.06
C TRP A 635 0.08 -18.13 -3.79
N GLU A 636 -0.63 -17.67 -2.78
CA GLU A 636 -0.05 -17.21 -1.49
C GLU A 636 0.20 -18.35 -0.51
N SER A 637 -0.35 -19.55 -0.77
CA SER A 637 -0.23 -20.71 0.12
C SER A 637 1.11 -21.43 0.05
N PHE A 638 2.00 -21.06 -0.88
CA PHE A 638 3.27 -21.75 -1.17
C PHE A 638 3.12 -23.23 -1.56
N SER A 639 1.90 -23.69 -1.81
CA SER A 639 1.66 -25.03 -2.31
C SER A 639 2.10 -25.19 -3.77
N PRO A 640 2.59 -26.38 -4.21
CA PRO A 640 2.88 -26.61 -5.62
C PRO A 640 1.59 -26.54 -6.43
N ASN A 641 1.60 -25.76 -7.51
CA ASN A 641 0.39 -25.38 -8.22
C ASN A 641 0.40 -25.67 -9.74
N PHE A 642 1.32 -26.48 -10.22
CA PHE A 642 1.39 -26.89 -11.63
C PHE A 642 1.28 -28.40 -11.76
N PHE A 643 0.07 -28.89 -11.96
CA PHE A 643 -0.21 -30.34 -12.07
C PHE A 643 -0.68 -30.73 -13.47
#